data_b0e97d7fdcd9a54ead3c14b3dc65f261
#
_entry.id   b0e97d7fdcd9a54ead3c14b3dc65f261
#
_cell.length_a   1.000
_cell.length_b   1.000
_cell.length_c   1.000
_cell.angle_alpha   90.00
_cell.angle_beta   90.00
_cell.angle_gamma   90.00
#
_symmetry.space_group_name_H-M   'P 1'
#
loop_
_entity.id
_entity.type
_entity.pdbx_description
1 polymer ?
#
loop_
_entity_poly.entity_id
_entity_poly.type
_entity_poly.pdbx_seq_one_letter_code
_entity_poly.pdbx_strand_id
1 'polypeptide(L)'
;MAPAWTPSSAYIERSRLRAFALKNGHADYAALLRWSTEDLEGFWAATERDLHISWRTPYTHVLDTSRGIPWTTWWTGGRMNYVATALRHANEGDRVAVIAEGEEGTVRTLTYHELSDQVASFASGLRSLGVKRGDRVAVFLPLTVECVVAVLAIGAIGAVFIPIFSGYGAEAIAGRLRDAQAKVLICADGFYRRGQLVAMKETADAAADGAPSIDAVVVVDRVGRAYPKRGRDVPWPDVTHAGAMLDIADTSAEDPFMVIYTSGTTGKPKGAQHVHGGFPVKAAQDLAHCFDLQTGDVILWSTDIGWMMGPWLIAGGLMLGATIVLYDGTPDFPDASRMWSLVERHRVTHLGISPTAIRGLMRSGEDPARAKDRSSLFVLGSTGEPWNPDPWWWYFRNVGESRCPIINYSGGTEVSGGILGCTTWTPIQPSSFIGPCPGMDADVVDENGRPVRGAVGELVIRKPWPGMTRGFWGDRQTKDGRYFETYWARLTDVWVHGDWARIDDEGYWYIEGRSDDTLKIAGKRVGPAEVESAAVAHPAVSEAAAIGVPHEIKGEAIVVFVVPRPLHHPTDELARSVQDKIAEILGKPLRPEAVRFVTQLPKTRNAKILRRVIRGAYLGKQDLGDLSSLENPAAIDELRALPRI
;
A
#
# COMPACT_ATOMS: atom_id res chain seq x y z
N MET A 1 16.87 -17.49 18.13
CA MET A 1 17.66 -16.23 18.36
C MET A 1 16.88 -15.31 19.29
N ALA A 2 17.54 -14.45 20.10
CA ALA A 2 16.80 -13.45 20.89
C ALA A 2 16.07 -12.48 19.95
N PRO A 3 14.84 -12.04 20.28
CA PRO A 3 14.11 -11.04 19.50
C PRO A 3 14.91 -9.73 19.40
N ALA A 4 14.80 -9.05 18.26
CA ALA A 4 15.44 -7.74 18.09
C ALA A 4 14.74 -6.65 18.90
N TRP A 5 13.44 -6.80 19.12
CA TRP A 5 12.64 -5.92 19.94
C TRP A 5 11.67 -6.73 20.80
N THR A 6 11.53 -6.31 22.05
CA THR A 6 10.56 -6.86 23.01
C THR A 6 9.79 -5.71 23.64
N PRO A 7 8.46 -5.79 23.75
CA PRO A 7 7.67 -4.71 24.31
C PRO A 7 8.04 -4.45 25.77
N SER A 8 8.29 -3.18 26.09
CA SER A 8 8.42 -2.74 27.48
C SER A 8 7.02 -2.67 28.15
N SER A 9 7.00 -2.52 29.49
CA SER A 9 5.75 -2.33 30.22
C SER A 9 4.92 -1.17 29.67
N ALA A 10 5.56 -0.08 29.25
CA ALA A 10 4.88 1.08 28.66
C ALA A 10 4.15 0.73 27.35
N TYR A 11 4.76 -0.09 26.46
CA TYR A 11 4.09 -0.58 25.26
C TYR A 11 2.93 -1.52 25.59
N ILE A 12 3.14 -2.44 26.55
CA ILE A 12 2.11 -3.40 26.96
C ILE A 12 0.90 -2.69 27.59
N GLU A 13 1.12 -1.69 28.42
CA GLU A 13 0.06 -0.92 29.09
C GLU A 13 -0.71 -0.04 28.12
N ARG A 14 -0.01 0.56 27.14
CA ARG A 14 -0.65 1.37 26.11
C ARG A 14 -1.42 0.54 25.09
N SER A 15 -1.00 -0.71 24.82
CA SER A 15 -1.48 -1.52 23.71
C SER A 15 -3.01 -1.62 23.65
N ARG A 16 -3.60 -0.99 22.64
CA ARG A 16 -5.03 -1.06 22.33
C ARG A 16 -5.47 -2.49 22.03
N LEU A 17 -4.64 -3.23 21.28
CA LEU A 17 -4.93 -4.63 20.97
C LEU A 17 -5.02 -5.48 22.25
N ARG A 18 -4.11 -5.27 23.21
CA ARG A 18 -4.18 -5.96 24.49
C ARG A 18 -5.43 -5.57 25.29
N ALA A 19 -5.74 -4.28 25.37
CA ALA A 19 -6.95 -3.80 26.03
C ALA A 19 -8.22 -4.40 25.40
N PHE A 20 -8.27 -4.45 24.06
CA PHE A 20 -9.33 -5.09 23.30
C PHE A 20 -9.44 -6.59 23.61
N ALA A 21 -8.32 -7.32 23.65
CA ALA A 21 -8.29 -8.73 23.99
C ALA A 21 -8.86 -8.99 25.39
N LEU A 22 -8.36 -8.28 26.40
CA LEU A 22 -8.79 -8.41 27.80
C LEU A 22 -10.28 -8.09 27.98
N LYS A 23 -10.78 -7.05 27.32
CA LYS A 23 -12.19 -6.65 27.33
C LYS A 23 -13.11 -7.75 26.79
N ASN A 24 -12.60 -8.56 25.86
CA ASN A 24 -13.33 -9.68 25.24
C ASN A 24 -12.97 -11.05 25.87
N GLY A 25 -12.29 -11.07 27.02
CA GLY A 25 -12.04 -12.30 27.78
C GLY A 25 -10.80 -13.11 27.35
N HIS A 26 -9.90 -12.52 26.56
CA HIS A 26 -8.69 -13.17 26.05
C HIS A 26 -7.45 -12.64 26.76
N ALA A 27 -6.77 -13.50 27.52
CA ALA A 27 -5.67 -13.12 28.40
C ALA A 27 -4.34 -12.86 27.67
N ASP A 28 -4.14 -13.48 26.51
CA ASP A 28 -2.90 -13.42 25.75
C ASP A 28 -3.15 -13.31 24.24
N TYR A 29 -2.07 -13.01 23.50
CA TYR A 29 -2.12 -12.81 22.06
C TYR A 29 -2.55 -14.06 21.29
N ALA A 30 -2.11 -15.25 21.73
CA ALA A 30 -2.47 -16.49 21.06
C ALA A 30 -3.96 -16.83 21.22
N ALA A 31 -4.53 -16.57 22.39
CA ALA A 31 -5.98 -16.71 22.64
C ALA A 31 -6.80 -15.72 21.79
N LEU A 32 -6.34 -14.46 21.71
CA LEU A 32 -6.95 -13.46 20.83
C LEU A 32 -6.92 -13.91 19.37
N LEU A 33 -5.78 -14.38 18.88
CA LEU A 33 -5.61 -14.77 17.48
C LEU A 33 -6.53 -15.97 17.13
N ARG A 34 -6.59 -16.97 18.01
CA ARG A 34 -7.54 -18.09 17.82
C ARG A 34 -8.98 -17.62 17.77
N TRP A 35 -9.43 -16.84 18.75
CA TRP A 35 -10.78 -16.28 18.75
C TRP A 35 -11.08 -15.51 17.47
N SER A 36 -10.14 -14.67 17.02
CA SER A 36 -10.32 -13.81 15.86
C SER A 36 -10.56 -14.56 14.55
N THR A 37 -10.20 -15.86 14.52
CA THR A 37 -10.38 -16.73 13.35
C THR A 37 -11.42 -17.83 13.58
N GLU A 38 -11.61 -18.31 14.80
CA GLU A 38 -12.61 -19.33 15.12
C GLU A 38 -14.03 -18.75 15.20
N ASP A 39 -14.18 -17.56 15.79
CA ASP A 39 -15.45 -16.82 15.90
C ASP A 39 -15.36 -15.48 15.16
N LEU A 40 -15.43 -15.54 13.82
CA LEU A 40 -15.34 -14.33 12.97
C LEU A 40 -16.43 -13.30 13.28
N GLU A 41 -17.67 -13.76 13.52
CA GLU A 41 -18.78 -12.85 13.78
C GLU A 41 -18.60 -12.13 15.11
N GLY A 42 -18.24 -12.85 16.16
CA GLY A 42 -17.97 -12.28 17.48
C GLY A 42 -16.79 -11.30 17.45
N PHE A 43 -15.69 -11.69 16.79
CA PHE A 43 -14.50 -10.84 16.65
C PHE A 43 -14.80 -9.54 15.90
N TRP A 44 -15.43 -9.62 14.71
CA TRP A 44 -15.69 -8.43 13.90
C TRP A 44 -16.77 -7.55 14.50
N ALA A 45 -17.79 -8.13 15.17
CA ALA A 45 -18.76 -7.36 15.95
C ALA A 45 -18.11 -6.63 17.15
N ALA A 46 -17.13 -7.23 17.81
CA ALA A 46 -16.36 -6.55 18.84
C ALA A 46 -15.46 -5.48 18.27
N THR A 47 -14.82 -5.74 17.12
CA THR A 47 -13.95 -4.81 16.41
C THR A 47 -14.69 -3.54 15.98
N GLU A 48 -15.88 -3.67 15.35
CA GLU A 48 -16.63 -2.48 14.92
C GLU A 48 -17.04 -1.60 16.11
N ARG A 49 -17.39 -2.22 17.25
CA ARG A 49 -17.67 -1.49 18.49
C ARG A 49 -16.43 -0.80 19.06
N ASP A 50 -15.26 -1.45 19.01
CA ASP A 50 -13.99 -0.86 19.44
C ASP A 50 -13.57 0.33 18.55
N LEU A 51 -13.86 0.25 17.25
CA LEU A 51 -13.62 1.33 16.29
C LEU A 51 -14.69 2.44 16.34
N HIS A 52 -15.75 2.25 17.10
CA HIS A 52 -16.89 3.18 17.19
C HIS A 52 -17.47 3.52 15.82
N ILE A 53 -17.78 2.50 15.01
CA ILE A 53 -18.38 2.70 13.69
C ILE A 53 -19.75 3.39 13.82
N SER A 54 -19.95 4.44 13.06
CA SER A 54 -21.19 5.23 13.05
C SER A 54 -22.24 4.56 12.15
N TRP A 55 -23.17 3.81 12.75
CA TRP A 55 -24.28 3.20 12.05
C TRP A 55 -25.49 4.13 11.96
N ARG A 56 -26.03 4.36 10.77
CA ARG A 56 -27.33 5.01 10.58
C ARG A 56 -28.48 4.02 10.87
N THR A 57 -28.31 2.79 10.41
CA THR A 57 -29.17 1.65 10.74
C THR A 57 -28.26 0.47 11.11
N PRO A 58 -28.39 -0.09 12.30
CA PRO A 58 -27.62 -1.26 12.69
C PRO A 58 -27.84 -2.44 11.73
N TYR A 59 -26.81 -3.28 11.57
CA TYR A 59 -26.90 -4.52 10.80
C TYR A 59 -27.71 -5.60 11.56
N THR A 60 -28.24 -6.57 10.81
CA THR A 60 -28.96 -7.74 11.36
C THR A 60 -28.03 -8.95 11.53
N HIS A 61 -27.05 -9.10 10.62
CA HIS A 61 -26.04 -10.16 10.65
C HIS A 61 -24.68 -9.58 10.34
N VAL A 62 -23.66 -10.06 11.04
CA VAL A 62 -22.27 -9.62 10.84
C VAL A 62 -21.73 -10.14 9.51
N LEU A 63 -22.03 -11.41 9.22
CA LEU A 63 -21.46 -12.19 8.12
C LEU A 63 -22.56 -12.95 7.39
N ASP A 64 -22.54 -12.96 6.06
CA ASP A 64 -23.37 -13.82 5.23
C ASP A 64 -22.50 -14.50 4.15
N THR A 65 -22.37 -15.82 4.26
CA THR A 65 -21.66 -16.68 3.32
C THR A 65 -22.57 -17.53 2.45
N SER A 66 -23.87 -17.27 2.43
CA SER A 66 -24.87 -18.06 1.70
C SER A 66 -24.59 -18.23 0.20
N ARG A 67 -23.84 -17.26 -0.40
CA ARG A 67 -23.40 -17.29 -1.80
C ARG A 67 -22.04 -17.96 -2.00
N GLY A 68 -21.42 -18.50 -0.92
CA GLY A 68 -20.06 -19.02 -0.91
C GLY A 68 -19.03 -17.97 -0.47
N ILE A 69 -17.87 -18.44 0.02
CA ILE A 69 -16.78 -17.60 0.57
C ILE A 69 -16.33 -16.48 -0.39
N PRO A 70 -16.16 -16.73 -1.71
CA PRO A 70 -15.73 -15.67 -2.64
C PRO A 70 -16.66 -14.47 -2.73
N TRP A 71 -17.94 -14.65 -2.42
CA TRP A 71 -18.99 -13.63 -2.52
C TRP A 71 -19.63 -13.30 -1.18
N THR A 72 -18.86 -13.45 -0.12
CA THR A 72 -19.25 -13.08 1.24
C THR A 72 -19.64 -11.62 1.32
N THR A 73 -20.75 -11.33 2.02
CA THR A 73 -21.16 -9.98 2.40
C THR A 73 -21.08 -9.79 3.91
N TRP A 74 -20.88 -8.56 4.33
CA TRP A 74 -20.70 -8.18 5.71
C TRP A 74 -21.74 -7.14 6.14
N TRP A 75 -22.09 -7.15 7.42
CA TRP A 75 -23.01 -6.16 8.02
C TRP A 75 -24.37 -6.11 7.30
N THR A 76 -24.94 -7.27 7.03
CA THR A 76 -26.20 -7.42 6.28
C THR A 76 -27.31 -6.57 6.87
N GLY A 77 -27.97 -5.76 6.04
CA GLY A 77 -29.00 -4.82 6.47
C GLY A 77 -28.46 -3.54 7.09
N GLY A 78 -27.16 -3.47 7.41
CA GLY A 78 -26.53 -2.30 7.99
C GLY A 78 -26.42 -1.14 7.00
N ARG A 79 -26.66 0.06 7.50
CA ARG A 79 -26.50 1.31 6.73
C ARG A 79 -25.48 2.18 7.44
N MET A 80 -24.39 2.45 6.74
CA MET A 80 -23.30 3.27 7.23
C MET A 80 -22.57 3.92 6.05
N ASN A 81 -22.01 5.08 6.30
CA ASN A 81 -21.04 5.72 5.42
C ASN A 81 -19.79 5.99 6.24
N TYR A 82 -18.63 5.49 5.80
CA TYR A 82 -17.40 5.60 6.58
C TYR A 82 -17.02 7.05 6.92
N VAL A 83 -17.45 8.03 6.09
CA VAL A 83 -17.20 9.46 6.30
C VAL A 83 -17.82 9.96 7.60
N ALA A 84 -18.99 9.42 8.00
CA ALA A 84 -19.60 9.75 9.28
C ALA A 84 -18.70 9.36 10.47
N THR A 85 -18.04 8.21 10.36
CA THR A 85 -17.05 7.78 11.36
C THR A 85 -15.77 8.60 11.30
N ALA A 86 -15.26 8.90 10.11
CA ALA A 86 -14.03 9.67 9.91
C ALA A 86 -14.15 11.13 10.42
N LEU A 87 -15.33 11.72 10.30
CA LEU A 87 -15.58 13.12 10.72
C LEU A 87 -16.30 13.25 12.07
N ARG A 88 -16.47 12.14 12.82
CA ARG A 88 -17.16 12.20 14.13
C ARG A 88 -16.50 13.15 15.15
N HIS A 89 -15.21 13.40 14.97
CA HIS A 89 -14.42 14.28 15.82
C HIS A 89 -14.54 15.78 15.49
N ALA A 90 -15.37 16.16 14.49
CA ALA A 90 -15.52 17.54 14.04
C ALA A 90 -15.99 18.51 15.13
N ASN A 91 -16.66 18.02 16.16
CA ASN A 91 -17.16 18.82 17.28
C ASN A 91 -16.28 18.72 18.55
N GLU A 92 -15.08 18.13 18.46
CA GLU A 92 -14.20 17.87 19.61
C GLU A 92 -13.09 18.95 19.75
N GLY A 93 -13.42 20.22 19.55
CA GLY A 93 -12.47 21.35 19.68
C GLY A 93 -11.51 21.46 18.50
N ASP A 94 -10.29 21.98 18.77
CA ASP A 94 -9.29 22.33 17.74
C ASP A 94 -8.37 21.16 17.37
N ARG A 95 -8.86 19.91 17.46
CA ARG A 95 -8.06 18.73 17.10
C ARG A 95 -7.67 18.78 15.62
N VAL A 96 -6.36 18.69 15.36
CA VAL A 96 -5.82 18.65 14.01
C VAL A 96 -6.15 17.31 13.36
N ALA A 97 -6.74 17.35 12.17
CA ALA A 97 -7.03 16.18 11.34
C ALA A 97 -5.95 15.94 10.30
N VAL A 98 -5.53 17.01 9.61
CA VAL A 98 -4.63 16.93 8.46
C VAL A 98 -3.54 17.97 8.58
N ILE A 99 -2.30 17.55 8.36
CA ILE A 99 -1.16 18.44 8.08
C ILE A 99 -0.65 18.05 6.70
N ALA A 100 -0.63 18.98 5.75
CA ALA A 100 -0.08 18.77 4.42
C ALA A 100 1.14 19.65 4.21
N GLU A 101 2.28 19.06 3.84
CA GLU A 101 3.52 19.78 3.54
C GLU A 101 3.98 19.47 2.12
N GLY A 102 4.20 20.50 1.32
CA GLY A 102 4.77 20.40 -0.02
C GLY A 102 6.29 20.29 0.01
N GLU A 103 6.87 19.83 -1.10
CA GLU A 103 8.33 19.75 -1.26
C GLU A 103 9.01 21.12 -1.09
N GLU A 104 8.33 22.19 -1.50
CA GLU A 104 8.76 23.58 -1.34
C GLU A 104 8.67 24.11 0.09
N GLY A 105 8.14 23.34 1.04
CA GLY A 105 8.04 23.66 2.44
C GLY A 105 6.77 24.41 2.86
N THR A 106 5.82 24.63 1.95
CA THR A 106 4.50 25.17 2.29
C THR A 106 3.74 24.18 3.15
N VAL A 107 3.24 24.61 4.31
CA VAL A 107 2.47 23.79 5.25
C VAL A 107 1.04 24.31 5.33
N ARG A 108 0.08 23.41 5.25
CA ARG A 108 -1.34 23.67 5.51
C ARG A 108 -1.87 22.70 6.54
N THR A 109 -2.66 23.18 7.47
CA THR A 109 -3.24 22.40 8.56
C THR A 109 -4.74 22.58 8.57
N LEU A 110 -5.48 21.50 8.80
CA LEU A 110 -6.92 21.54 9.06
C LEU A 110 -7.23 20.80 10.36
N THR A 111 -8.07 21.42 11.18
CA THR A 111 -8.77 20.74 12.27
C THR A 111 -9.85 19.80 11.69
N TYR A 112 -10.38 18.88 12.52
CA TYR A 112 -11.52 18.04 12.12
C TYR A 112 -12.75 18.88 11.78
N HIS A 113 -12.95 20.01 12.45
CA HIS A 113 -14.03 20.94 12.15
C HIS A 113 -13.87 21.58 10.77
N GLU A 114 -12.73 22.19 10.50
CA GLU A 114 -12.43 22.79 9.19
C GLU A 114 -12.46 21.77 8.06
N LEU A 115 -11.97 20.54 8.31
CA LEU A 115 -12.06 19.45 7.35
C LEU A 115 -13.52 19.11 7.03
N SER A 116 -14.38 19.01 8.06
CA SER A 116 -15.81 18.74 7.89
C SER A 116 -16.50 19.84 7.05
N ASP A 117 -16.17 21.10 7.31
CA ASP A 117 -16.73 22.23 6.55
C ASP A 117 -16.27 22.22 5.09
N GLN A 118 -14.99 21.93 4.84
CA GLN A 118 -14.49 21.84 3.47
C GLN A 118 -15.06 20.62 2.73
N VAL A 119 -15.26 19.50 3.41
CA VAL A 119 -15.93 18.32 2.84
C VAL A 119 -17.39 18.63 2.50
N ALA A 120 -18.13 19.32 3.38
CA ALA A 120 -19.51 19.74 3.12
C ALA A 120 -19.60 20.68 1.91
N SER A 121 -18.70 21.65 1.87
CA SER A 121 -18.58 22.64 0.80
C SER A 121 -18.33 21.98 -0.56
N PHE A 122 -17.35 21.10 -0.66
CA PHE A 122 -16.98 20.41 -1.90
C PHE A 122 -18.01 19.32 -2.30
N ALA A 123 -18.61 18.62 -1.34
CA ALA A 123 -19.70 17.67 -1.59
C ALA A 123 -20.91 18.36 -2.22
N SER A 124 -21.27 19.55 -1.75
CA SER A 124 -22.30 20.39 -2.39
C SER A 124 -21.93 20.76 -3.83
N GLY A 125 -20.67 21.13 -4.06
CA GLY A 125 -20.18 21.43 -5.41
C GLY A 125 -20.21 20.23 -6.36
N LEU A 126 -19.82 19.05 -5.90
CA LEU A 126 -19.93 17.82 -6.71
C LEU A 126 -21.39 17.53 -7.12
N ARG A 127 -22.35 17.76 -6.20
CA ARG A 127 -23.79 17.63 -6.53
C ARG A 127 -24.22 18.67 -7.58
N SER A 128 -23.71 19.90 -7.51
CA SER A 128 -24.02 20.93 -8.52
C SER A 128 -23.46 20.60 -9.90
N LEU A 129 -22.35 19.86 -9.97
CA LEU A 129 -21.84 19.26 -11.21
C LEU A 129 -22.64 18.03 -11.67
N GLY A 130 -23.75 17.70 -10.99
CA GLY A 130 -24.62 16.58 -11.33
C GLY A 130 -24.08 15.21 -10.91
N VAL A 131 -23.07 15.14 -10.03
CA VAL A 131 -22.59 13.87 -9.47
C VAL A 131 -23.63 13.30 -8.51
N LYS A 132 -23.97 12.03 -8.68
CA LYS A 132 -24.96 11.30 -7.90
C LYS A 132 -24.33 10.09 -7.20
N ARG A 133 -25.07 9.50 -6.26
CA ARG A 133 -24.70 8.22 -5.65
C ARG A 133 -24.39 7.17 -6.73
N GLY A 134 -23.27 6.48 -6.58
CA GLY A 134 -22.79 5.49 -7.53
C GLY A 134 -22.06 6.04 -8.75
N ASP A 135 -22.04 7.35 -9.00
CA ASP A 135 -21.18 7.95 -10.04
C ASP A 135 -19.71 7.84 -9.63
N ARG A 136 -18.82 7.70 -10.61
CA ARG A 136 -17.39 7.57 -10.39
C ARG A 136 -16.73 8.92 -10.58
N VAL A 137 -15.91 9.30 -9.58
CA VAL A 137 -15.11 10.52 -9.57
C VAL A 137 -13.65 10.14 -9.43
N ALA A 138 -12.83 10.50 -10.40
CA ALA A 138 -11.41 10.20 -10.39
C ALA A 138 -10.61 11.34 -9.73
N VAL A 139 -9.63 10.97 -8.90
CA VAL A 139 -8.77 11.92 -8.19
C VAL A 139 -7.32 11.69 -8.63
N PHE A 140 -6.82 12.62 -9.41
CA PHE A 140 -5.45 12.71 -9.91
C PHE A 140 -4.79 13.92 -9.25
N LEU A 141 -4.51 13.78 -7.96
CA LEU A 141 -3.91 14.83 -7.12
C LEU A 141 -2.65 14.31 -6.42
N PRO A 142 -1.70 15.18 -6.11
CA PRO A 142 -0.71 14.88 -5.09
C PRO A 142 -1.38 14.83 -3.70
N LEU A 143 -0.64 14.35 -2.68
CA LEU A 143 -1.16 14.28 -1.31
C LEU A 143 -1.25 15.67 -0.67
N THR A 144 -2.34 16.36 -0.93
CA THR A 144 -2.66 17.71 -0.42
C THR A 144 -3.93 17.68 0.42
N VAL A 145 -4.27 18.82 1.03
CA VAL A 145 -5.55 18.99 1.75
C VAL A 145 -6.74 18.73 0.83
N GLU A 146 -6.69 19.25 -0.41
CA GLU A 146 -7.76 19.06 -1.41
C GLU A 146 -7.94 17.59 -1.76
N CYS A 147 -6.87 16.80 -1.75
CA CYS A 147 -6.95 15.36 -1.97
C CYS A 147 -7.80 14.68 -0.88
N VAL A 148 -7.58 15.00 0.39
CA VAL A 148 -8.38 14.46 1.51
C VAL A 148 -9.82 14.93 1.44
N VAL A 149 -10.03 16.22 1.20
CA VAL A 149 -11.38 16.80 1.04
C VAL A 149 -12.14 16.12 -0.10
N ALA A 150 -11.49 15.91 -1.25
CA ALA A 150 -12.11 15.24 -2.40
C ALA A 150 -12.52 13.79 -2.08
N VAL A 151 -11.61 13.00 -1.48
CA VAL A 151 -11.88 11.60 -1.10
C VAL A 151 -13.08 11.49 -0.16
N LEU A 152 -13.11 12.33 0.90
CA LEU A 152 -14.22 12.31 1.85
C LEU A 152 -15.52 12.86 1.27
N ALA A 153 -15.46 13.92 0.45
CA ALA A 153 -16.66 14.49 -0.18
C ALA A 153 -17.30 13.50 -1.19
N ILE A 154 -16.49 12.80 -1.98
CA ILE A 154 -16.97 11.73 -2.88
C ILE A 154 -17.67 10.64 -2.06
N GLY A 155 -17.03 10.17 -0.97
CA GLY A 155 -17.64 9.19 -0.07
C GLY A 155 -18.92 9.71 0.59
N ALA A 156 -18.93 10.96 1.05
CA ALA A 156 -20.09 11.59 1.71
C ALA A 156 -21.35 11.60 0.82
N ILE A 157 -21.21 11.87 -0.47
CA ILE A 157 -22.35 11.84 -1.40
C ILE A 157 -22.72 10.44 -1.92
N GLY A 158 -21.99 9.39 -1.46
CA GLY A 158 -22.18 8.01 -1.91
C GLY A 158 -21.72 7.76 -3.35
N ALA A 159 -20.85 8.60 -3.89
CA ALA A 159 -20.16 8.39 -5.15
C ALA A 159 -18.95 7.47 -4.97
N VAL A 160 -18.40 6.96 -6.06
CA VAL A 160 -17.30 6.00 -6.07
C VAL A 160 -15.99 6.73 -6.39
N PHE A 161 -15.05 6.68 -5.47
CA PHE A 161 -13.72 7.26 -5.60
C PHE A 161 -12.82 6.38 -6.48
N ILE A 162 -12.16 6.99 -7.49
CA ILE A 162 -11.17 6.34 -8.34
C ILE A 162 -9.81 6.98 -8.08
N PRO A 163 -8.95 6.38 -7.24
CA PRO A 163 -7.60 6.88 -7.03
C PRO A 163 -6.74 6.73 -8.28
N ILE A 164 -6.06 7.81 -8.66
CA ILE A 164 -5.14 7.82 -9.79
C ILE A 164 -3.75 8.20 -9.28
N PHE A 165 -2.76 7.36 -9.54
CA PHE A 165 -1.38 7.63 -9.17
C PHE A 165 -0.85 8.91 -9.83
N SER A 166 -0.29 9.83 -9.04
CA SER A 166 0.17 11.16 -9.50
C SER A 166 1.25 11.09 -10.58
N GLY A 167 1.85 9.93 -10.77
CA GLY A 167 2.87 9.68 -11.76
C GLY A 167 2.43 9.02 -13.06
N TYR A 168 1.15 8.76 -13.25
CA TYR A 168 0.69 8.14 -14.50
C TYR A 168 0.74 9.11 -15.67
N GLY A 169 1.07 8.56 -16.87
CA GLY A 169 0.88 9.26 -18.15
C GLY A 169 -0.59 9.22 -18.60
N ALA A 170 -0.90 10.06 -19.58
CA ALA A 170 -2.27 10.31 -20.04
C ALA A 170 -3.05 9.05 -20.46
N GLU A 171 -2.42 8.11 -21.21
CA GLU A 171 -3.12 6.90 -21.67
C GLU A 171 -3.45 5.95 -20.51
N ALA A 172 -2.55 5.84 -19.52
CA ALA A 172 -2.81 5.04 -18.33
C ALA A 172 -3.98 5.58 -17.49
N ILE A 173 -4.09 6.89 -17.40
CA ILE A 173 -5.23 7.58 -16.77
C ILE A 173 -6.50 7.35 -17.61
N ALA A 174 -6.45 7.64 -18.91
CA ALA A 174 -7.58 7.48 -19.82
C ALA A 174 -8.16 6.06 -19.80
N GLY A 175 -7.29 5.04 -19.76
CA GLY A 175 -7.72 3.64 -19.66
C GLY A 175 -8.55 3.36 -18.41
N ARG A 176 -8.17 3.92 -17.26
CA ARG A 176 -8.90 3.79 -15.99
C ARG A 176 -10.19 4.58 -15.98
N LEU A 177 -10.18 5.80 -16.54
CA LEU A 177 -11.37 6.63 -16.68
C LEU A 177 -12.43 5.95 -17.56
N ARG A 178 -12.01 5.35 -18.68
CA ARG A 178 -12.92 4.59 -19.58
C ARG A 178 -13.50 3.36 -18.89
N ASP A 179 -12.66 2.56 -18.25
CA ASP A 179 -13.09 1.33 -17.58
C ASP A 179 -14.07 1.63 -16.43
N ALA A 180 -13.75 2.63 -15.60
CA ALA A 180 -14.63 3.09 -14.54
C ALA A 180 -15.84 3.88 -15.06
N GLN A 181 -15.85 4.35 -16.30
CA GLN A 181 -16.81 5.34 -16.82
C GLN A 181 -16.89 6.55 -15.86
N ALA A 182 -15.74 7.10 -15.50
CA ALA A 182 -15.67 8.23 -14.59
C ALA A 182 -16.33 9.46 -15.19
N LYS A 183 -17.10 10.19 -14.38
CA LYS A 183 -17.87 11.37 -14.77
C LYS A 183 -17.11 12.67 -14.55
N VAL A 184 -16.36 12.75 -13.46
CA VAL A 184 -15.54 13.91 -13.10
C VAL A 184 -14.11 13.45 -12.88
N LEU A 185 -13.15 14.25 -13.35
CA LEU A 185 -11.73 14.13 -13.04
C LEU A 185 -11.32 15.35 -12.21
N ILE A 186 -10.73 15.11 -11.04
CA ILE A 186 -10.14 16.15 -10.20
C ILE A 186 -8.64 16.08 -10.38
N CYS A 187 -7.99 17.19 -10.75
CA CYS A 187 -6.54 17.26 -10.94
C CYS A 187 -5.96 18.55 -10.35
N ALA A 188 -4.63 18.60 -10.19
CA ALA A 188 -3.90 19.84 -9.88
C ALA A 188 -3.36 20.46 -11.17
N ASP A 189 -3.07 21.78 -11.13
CA ASP A 189 -2.29 22.43 -12.17
C ASP A 189 -0.89 21.83 -12.29
N GLY A 190 -0.24 21.48 -11.17
CA GLY A 190 1.05 20.82 -11.09
C GLY A 190 1.47 20.56 -9.65
N PHE A 191 2.69 20.01 -9.48
CA PHE A 191 3.36 19.85 -8.18
C PHE A 191 4.88 19.86 -8.39
N TYR A 192 5.64 19.94 -7.29
CA TYR A 192 7.11 19.89 -7.35
C TYR A 192 7.62 18.50 -7.02
N ARG A 193 8.65 18.05 -7.76
CA ARG A 193 9.38 16.82 -7.48
C ARG A 193 10.87 17.03 -7.77
N ARG A 194 11.71 16.89 -6.76
CA ARG A 194 13.15 17.20 -6.79
C ARG A 194 13.42 18.61 -7.31
N GLY A 195 12.62 19.57 -6.86
CA GLY A 195 12.70 20.98 -7.29
C GLY A 195 12.20 21.24 -8.71
N GLN A 196 11.76 20.21 -9.44
CA GLN A 196 11.24 20.36 -10.80
C GLN A 196 9.71 20.41 -10.78
N LEU A 197 9.16 21.30 -11.59
CA LEU A 197 7.72 21.38 -11.79
C LEU A 197 7.24 20.20 -12.64
N VAL A 198 6.29 19.45 -12.11
CA VAL A 198 5.55 18.42 -12.86
C VAL A 198 4.19 18.97 -13.26
N ALA A 199 3.96 19.14 -14.55
CA ALA A 199 2.73 19.65 -15.10
C ALA A 199 1.65 18.56 -15.15
N MET A 200 0.64 18.64 -14.26
CA MET A 200 -0.43 17.63 -14.18
C MET A 200 -1.61 17.94 -15.11
N LYS A 201 -1.95 19.22 -15.29
CA LYS A 201 -3.17 19.64 -16.03
C LYS A 201 -3.15 19.16 -17.48
N GLU A 202 -2.02 19.28 -18.17
CA GLU A 202 -1.89 18.82 -19.56
C GLU A 202 -2.04 17.30 -19.67
N THR A 203 -1.52 16.56 -18.70
CA THR A 203 -1.69 15.11 -18.62
C THR A 203 -3.16 14.74 -18.36
N ALA A 204 -3.83 15.47 -17.46
CA ALA A 204 -5.26 15.30 -17.16
C ALA A 204 -6.12 15.61 -18.38
N ASP A 205 -5.79 16.66 -19.13
CA ASP A 205 -6.52 17.03 -20.36
C ASP A 205 -6.42 15.96 -21.44
N ALA A 206 -5.21 15.49 -21.71
CA ALA A 206 -4.99 14.43 -22.69
C ALA A 206 -5.70 13.12 -22.27
N ALA A 207 -5.72 12.82 -20.97
CA ALA A 207 -6.44 11.66 -20.43
C ALA A 207 -7.96 11.81 -20.59
N ALA A 208 -8.51 12.99 -20.27
CA ALA A 208 -9.92 13.26 -20.38
C ALA A 208 -10.41 13.34 -21.85
N ASP A 209 -9.55 13.74 -22.79
CA ASP A 209 -9.84 13.66 -24.24
C ASP A 209 -10.01 12.20 -24.68
N GLY A 210 -9.25 11.28 -24.08
CA GLY A 210 -9.34 9.84 -24.30
C GLY A 210 -10.49 9.14 -23.54
N ALA A 211 -11.30 9.86 -22.75
CA ALA A 211 -12.37 9.30 -21.90
C ALA A 211 -13.68 10.08 -22.06
N PRO A 212 -14.53 9.72 -23.03
CA PRO A 212 -15.75 10.48 -23.36
C PRO A 212 -16.78 10.61 -22.23
N SER A 213 -16.66 9.81 -21.16
CA SER A 213 -17.53 9.89 -19.98
C SER A 213 -17.23 11.07 -19.05
N ILE A 214 -16.11 11.77 -19.25
CA ILE A 214 -15.72 12.92 -18.43
C ILE A 214 -16.51 14.16 -18.85
N ASP A 215 -17.44 14.57 -17.99
CA ASP A 215 -18.25 15.76 -18.17
C ASP A 215 -17.53 17.04 -17.69
N ALA A 216 -16.75 16.93 -16.59
CA ALA A 216 -16.03 18.05 -15.98
C ALA A 216 -14.62 17.65 -15.49
N VAL A 217 -13.70 18.61 -15.56
CA VAL A 217 -12.35 18.52 -14.98
C VAL A 217 -12.24 19.61 -13.91
N VAL A 218 -12.21 19.20 -12.64
CA VAL A 218 -12.04 20.13 -11.52
C VAL A 218 -10.54 20.37 -11.31
N VAL A 219 -10.10 21.62 -11.33
CA VAL A 219 -8.69 21.99 -11.29
C VAL A 219 -8.36 22.68 -9.97
N VAL A 220 -7.43 22.08 -9.23
CA VAL A 220 -6.83 22.64 -8.01
C VAL A 220 -5.61 23.48 -8.41
N ASP A 221 -5.60 24.74 -8.00
CA ASP A 221 -4.49 25.66 -8.17
C ASP A 221 -3.45 25.39 -7.05
N ARG A 222 -2.60 24.38 -7.28
CA ARG A 222 -1.61 23.90 -6.28
C ARG A 222 -0.30 24.70 -6.33
N VAL A 223 0.17 25.05 -7.51
CA VAL A 223 1.44 25.76 -7.74
C VAL A 223 1.27 27.15 -8.35
N GLY A 224 0.05 27.54 -8.71
CA GLY A 224 -0.25 28.88 -9.22
C GLY A 224 0.26 29.14 -10.64
N ARG A 225 0.39 28.08 -11.45
CA ARG A 225 0.88 28.23 -12.81
C ARG A 225 -0.25 28.46 -13.82
N ALA A 226 0.05 29.18 -14.89
CA ALA A 226 -0.83 29.30 -16.02
C ALA A 226 -0.94 27.97 -16.80
N TYR A 227 -2.13 27.63 -17.25
CA TYR A 227 -2.43 26.50 -18.12
C TYR A 227 -3.54 26.85 -19.13
N PRO A 228 -3.60 26.20 -20.30
CA PRO A 228 -4.71 26.39 -21.26
C PRO A 228 -6.03 25.94 -20.64
N LYS A 229 -7.03 26.86 -20.57
CA LYS A 229 -8.37 26.54 -20.10
C LYS A 229 -9.19 25.87 -21.22
N ARG A 230 -9.96 24.85 -20.86
CA ARG A 230 -10.87 24.11 -21.75
C ARG A 230 -12.32 24.27 -21.29
N GLY A 231 -13.27 24.05 -22.16
CA GLY A 231 -14.69 24.27 -21.87
C GLY A 231 -15.29 23.42 -20.75
N ARG A 232 -14.63 22.28 -20.39
CA ARG A 232 -15.04 21.42 -19.29
C ARG A 232 -14.29 21.68 -17.98
N ASP A 233 -13.36 22.64 -17.96
CA ASP A 233 -12.59 22.98 -16.77
C ASP A 233 -13.42 23.79 -15.79
N VAL A 234 -13.40 23.36 -14.54
CA VAL A 234 -14.06 24.04 -13.42
C VAL A 234 -13.00 24.30 -12.35
N PRO A 235 -12.66 25.55 -12.03
CA PRO A 235 -11.75 25.85 -10.93
C PRO A 235 -12.27 25.30 -9.60
N TRP A 236 -11.37 24.79 -8.75
CA TRP A 236 -11.74 24.27 -7.44
C TRP A 236 -12.58 25.25 -6.59
N PRO A 237 -12.29 26.57 -6.54
CA PRO A 237 -13.13 27.52 -5.81
C PRO A 237 -14.56 27.61 -6.33
N ASP A 238 -14.80 27.37 -7.61
CA ASP A 238 -16.14 27.46 -8.22
C ASP A 238 -17.03 26.25 -7.86
N VAL A 239 -16.44 25.17 -7.34
CA VAL A 239 -17.13 23.98 -6.83
C VAL A 239 -17.07 23.86 -5.31
N THR A 240 -16.75 24.95 -4.63
CA THR A 240 -16.77 25.03 -3.16
C THR A 240 -17.86 26.02 -2.74
N HIS A 241 -18.83 25.54 -1.96
CA HIS A 241 -19.98 26.32 -1.56
C HIS A 241 -19.89 26.63 -0.06
N ALA A 242 -19.43 27.83 0.28
CA ALA A 242 -19.30 28.26 1.68
C ALA A 242 -20.64 28.15 2.43
N GLY A 243 -20.58 27.66 3.67
CA GLY A 243 -21.75 27.49 4.53
C GLY A 243 -22.66 26.32 4.16
N ALA A 244 -22.25 25.45 3.23
CA ALA A 244 -22.97 24.22 2.96
C ALA A 244 -22.96 23.29 4.20
N MET A 245 -24.10 22.69 4.49
CA MET A 245 -24.19 21.67 5.55
C MET A 245 -23.72 20.31 5.03
N LEU A 246 -23.01 19.58 5.89
CA LEU A 246 -22.59 18.21 5.56
C LEU A 246 -23.82 17.28 5.55
N ASP A 247 -24.19 16.85 4.35
CA ASP A 247 -25.24 15.87 4.13
C ASP A 247 -24.62 14.56 3.64
N ILE A 248 -24.50 13.60 4.55
CA ILE A 248 -23.90 12.28 4.28
C ILE A 248 -24.97 11.35 3.74
N ALA A 249 -24.74 10.80 2.56
CA ALA A 249 -25.63 9.86 1.91
C ALA A 249 -25.88 8.60 2.76
N ASP A 250 -27.12 8.17 2.78
CA ASP A 250 -27.51 6.93 3.44
C ASP A 250 -27.14 5.73 2.56
N THR A 251 -25.92 5.21 2.75
CA THR A 251 -25.37 4.08 2.01
C THR A 251 -25.55 2.76 2.75
N SER A 252 -25.67 1.66 2.02
CA SER A 252 -25.47 0.33 2.59
C SER A 252 -24.00 0.13 2.95
N ALA A 253 -23.72 -0.70 3.94
CA ALA A 253 -22.34 -1.14 4.23
C ALA A 253 -21.65 -1.80 3.02
N GLU A 254 -22.43 -2.42 2.12
CA GLU A 254 -21.98 -3.07 0.89
C GLU A 254 -21.99 -2.16 -0.36
N ASP A 255 -22.38 -0.88 -0.23
CA ASP A 255 -22.26 0.04 -1.35
C ASP A 255 -20.80 0.32 -1.70
N PRO A 256 -20.43 0.32 -2.98
CA PRO A 256 -19.10 0.69 -3.43
C PRO A 256 -18.75 2.13 -3.04
N PHE A 257 -17.56 2.36 -2.50
CA PHE A 257 -17.03 3.70 -2.27
C PHE A 257 -15.74 3.96 -3.05
N MET A 258 -15.01 2.89 -3.44
CA MET A 258 -13.75 3.01 -4.14
C MET A 258 -13.56 1.88 -5.15
N VAL A 259 -12.99 2.22 -6.31
CA VAL A 259 -12.42 1.24 -7.25
C VAL A 259 -10.96 1.63 -7.48
N ILE A 260 -10.05 0.81 -6.99
CA ILE A 260 -8.61 1.03 -7.09
C ILE A 260 -7.99 0.03 -8.07
N TYR A 261 -7.21 0.55 -9.02
CA TYR A 261 -6.65 -0.24 -10.10
C TYR A 261 -5.27 -0.79 -9.75
N THR A 262 -5.12 -2.11 -9.89
CA THR A 262 -3.83 -2.80 -9.75
C THR A 262 -3.28 -3.23 -11.10
N SER A 263 -1.95 -3.33 -11.21
CA SER A 263 -1.29 -3.89 -12.39
C SER A 263 -1.57 -5.39 -12.47
N GLY A 264 -2.49 -5.79 -13.35
CA GLY A 264 -2.77 -7.21 -13.58
C GLY A 264 -1.62 -7.93 -14.28
N THR A 265 -1.42 -9.21 -13.95
CA THR A 265 -0.46 -10.10 -14.63
C THR A 265 -0.76 -10.26 -16.14
N THR A 266 -1.98 -10.00 -16.56
CA THR A 266 -2.46 -10.07 -17.96
C THR A 266 -2.30 -8.77 -18.75
N GLY A 267 -1.67 -7.72 -18.19
CA GLY A 267 -1.38 -6.47 -18.89
C GLY A 267 -2.49 -5.40 -18.84
N LYS A 268 -3.75 -5.77 -18.59
CA LYS A 268 -4.83 -4.78 -18.37
C LYS A 268 -5.03 -4.53 -16.88
N PRO A 269 -5.16 -3.25 -16.43
CA PRO A 269 -5.46 -2.94 -15.05
C PRO A 269 -6.76 -3.61 -14.57
N LYS A 270 -6.76 -4.07 -13.30
CA LYS A 270 -7.93 -4.66 -12.63
C LYS A 270 -8.43 -3.69 -11.59
N GLY A 271 -9.65 -3.22 -11.69
CA GLY A 271 -10.27 -2.31 -10.71
C GLY A 271 -10.86 -3.08 -9.54
N ALA A 272 -10.13 -3.20 -8.42
CA ALA A 272 -10.65 -3.83 -7.21
C ALA A 272 -11.74 -2.95 -6.58
N GLN A 273 -12.93 -3.53 -6.38
CA GLN A 273 -14.09 -2.83 -5.82
C GLN A 273 -14.13 -2.97 -4.30
N HIS A 274 -14.17 -1.84 -3.60
CA HIS A 274 -14.27 -1.77 -2.15
C HIS A 274 -15.52 -1.05 -1.69
N VAL A 275 -16.05 -1.49 -0.54
CA VAL A 275 -17.33 -1.04 0.01
C VAL A 275 -17.14 -0.26 1.31
N HIS A 276 -18.14 0.56 1.68
CA HIS A 276 -18.10 1.41 2.88
C HIS A 276 -17.83 0.63 4.18
N GLY A 277 -18.45 -0.54 4.35
CA GLY A 277 -18.24 -1.42 5.50
C GLY A 277 -17.04 -2.36 5.39
N GLY A 278 -16.25 -2.27 4.33
CA GLY A 278 -15.11 -3.15 4.05
C GLY A 278 -13.76 -2.49 4.26
N PHE A 279 -13.21 -1.87 3.23
CA PHE A 279 -11.87 -1.27 3.24
C PHE A 279 -11.64 -0.30 4.42
N PRO A 280 -12.53 0.69 4.71
CA PRO A 280 -12.27 1.63 5.81
C PRO A 280 -12.23 0.95 7.18
N VAL A 281 -13.10 -0.04 7.41
CA VAL A 281 -13.15 -0.81 8.67
C VAL A 281 -11.86 -1.62 8.85
N LYS A 282 -11.39 -2.31 7.79
CA LYS A 282 -10.13 -3.07 7.83
C LYS A 282 -8.93 -2.15 8.03
N ALA A 283 -8.87 -1.00 7.33
CA ALA A 283 -7.80 -0.02 7.49
C ALA A 283 -7.73 0.53 8.92
N ALA A 284 -8.86 0.89 9.51
CA ALA A 284 -8.93 1.35 10.88
C ALA A 284 -8.56 0.25 11.88
N GLN A 285 -9.00 -1.00 11.65
CA GLN A 285 -8.65 -2.15 12.48
C GLN A 285 -7.14 -2.42 12.47
N ASP A 286 -6.50 -2.43 11.31
CA ASP A 286 -5.06 -2.66 11.22
C ASP A 286 -4.26 -1.55 11.90
N LEU A 287 -4.63 -0.27 11.67
CA LEU A 287 -4.00 0.86 12.36
C LEU A 287 -4.16 0.78 13.87
N ALA A 288 -5.36 0.44 14.36
CA ALA A 288 -5.65 0.33 15.78
C ALA A 288 -4.95 -0.87 16.44
N HIS A 289 -5.00 -2.05 15.80
CA HIS A 289 -4.63 -3.31 16.41
C HIS A 289 -3.19 -3.76 16.08
N CYS A 290 -2.68 -3.47 14.87
CA CYS A 290 -1.30 -3.79 14.53
C CYS A 290 -0.35 -2.63 14.88
N PHE A 291 -0.72 -1.41 14.50
CA PHE A 291 0.13 -0.23 14.69
C PHE A 291 -0.09 0.49 16.02
N ASP A 292 -1.12 0.14 16.79
CA ASP A 292 -1.48 0.82 18.05
C ASP A 292 -1.75 2.33 17.88
N LEU A 293 -2.29 2.72 16.71
CA LEU A 293 -2.66 4.10 16.45
C LEU A 293 -3.88 4.48 17.29
N GLN A 294 -3.75 5.56 18.05
CA GLN A 294 -4.78 6.04 18.97
C GLN A 294 -5.18 7.48 18.62
N THR A 295 -6.29 7.91 19.20
CA THR A 295 -6.76 9.29 19.08
C THR A 295 -5.70 10.28 19.54
N GLY A 296 -5.38 11.26 18.70
CA GLY A 296 -4.36 12.29 18.96
C GLY A 296 -2.93 11.90 18.57
N ASP A 297 -2.69 10.67 18.16
CA ASP A 297 -1.40 10.31 17.53
C ASP A 297 -1.24 10.99 16.16
N VAL A 298 0.00 11.12 15.71
CA VAL A 298 0.37 11.74 14.45
C VAL A 298 1.01 10.70 13.54
N ILE A 299 0.38 10.39 12.41
CA ILE A 299 0.87 9.39 11.47
C ILE A 299 1.31 10.02 10.15
N LEU A 300 2.54 9.71 9.74
CA LEU A 300 3.10 9.99 8.41
C LEU A 300 3.35 8.67 7.68
N TRP A 301 2.74 8.49 6.51
CA TRP A 301 3.04 7.36 5.64
C TRP A 301 3.53 7.87 4.29
N SER A 302 4.76 7.49 3.92
CA SER A 302 5.34 7.85 2.61
C SER A 302 4.66 7.05 1.50
N THR A 303 3.69 7.65 0.83
CA THR A 303 2.84 7.00 -0.19
C THR A 303 2.31 8.00 -1.22
N ASP A 304 1.36 7.58 -2.03
CA ASP A 304 0.61 8.35 -3.02
C ASP A 304 -0.87 7.93 -2.98
N ILE A 305 -1.77 8.82 -3.39
CA ILE A 305 -3.21 8.53 -3.40
C ILE A 305 -3.58 7.35 -4.31
N GLY A 306 -2.85 7.13 -5.38
CA GLY A 306 -3.06 6.03 -6.32
C GLY A 306 -2.61 4.65 -5.82
N TRP A 307 -1.97 4.57 -4.67
CA TRP A 307 -1.61 3.32 -3.99
C TRP A 307 -2.52 3.08 -2.79
N MET A 308 -2.75 1.80 -2.46
CA MET A 308 -3.63 1.40 -1.38
C MET A 308 -3.36 2.15 -0.06
N MET A 309 -2.10 2.42 0.26
CA MET A 309 -1.72 3.07 1.51
C MET A 309 -2.16 4.55 1.60
N GLY A 310 -2.45 5.21 0.48
CA GLY A 310 -3.05 6.56 0.46
C GLY A 310 -4.48 6.57 1.03
N PRO A 311 -5.43 5.90 0.39
CA PRO A 311 -6.78 5.73 0.94
C PRO A 311 -6.81 5.07 2.32
N TRP A 312 -5.90 4.13 2.61
CA TRP A 312 -5.76 3.45 3.90
C TRP A 312 -5.41 4.44 5.03
N LEU A 313 -4.44 5.32 4.78
CA LEU A 313 -4.05 6.39 5.71
C LEU A 313 -5.22 7.36 5.96
N ILE A 314 -5.88 7.83 4.89
CA ILE A 314 -6.97 8.80 5.00
C ILE A 314 -8.16 8.19 5.76
N ALA A 315 -8.67 7.05 5.31
CA ALA A 315 -9.83 6.45 5.92
C ALA A 315 -9.53 5.96 7.35
N GLY A 316 -8.50 5.11 7.51
CA GLY A 316 -8.19 4.49 8.80
C GLY A 316 -7.71 5.51 9.84
N GLY A 317 -6.80 6.42 9.47
CA GLY A 317 -6.26 7.43 10.38
C GLY A 317 -7.34 8.39 10.90
N LEU A 318 -8.18 8.91 10.01
CA LEU A 318 -9.25 9.83 10.40
C LEU A 318 -10.36 9.14 11.20
N MET A 319 -10.71 7.90 10.86
CA MET A 319 -11.68 7.11 11.66
C MET A 319 -11.21 6.89 13.11
N LEU A 320 -9.92 6.89 13.37
CA LEU A 320 -9.33 6.74 14.70
C LEU A 320 -9.13 8.06 15.47
N GLY A 321 -9.39 9.21 14.83
CA GLY A 321 -9.17 10.52 15.43
C GLY A 321 -7.70 10.91 15.51
N ALA A 322 -6.85 10.33 14.67
CA ALA A 322 -5.44 10.67 14.53
C ALA A 322 -5.23 11.89 13.64
N THR A 323 -4.07 12.54 13.75
CA THR A 323 -3.61 13.53 12.78
C THR A 323 -2.86 12.81 11.66
N ILE A 324 -3.30 12.95 10.41
CA ILE A 324 -2.57 12.42 9.26
C ILE A 324 -1.64 13.51 8.68
N VAL A 325 -0.37 13.15 8.48
CA VAL A 325 0.61 14.02 7.81
C VAL A 325 0.77 13.55 6.38
N LEU A 326 0.54 14.46 5.46
CA LEU A 326 0.66 14.27 4.02
C LEU A 326 1.91 14.99 3.55
N TYR A 327 2.74 14.32 2.77
CA TYR A 327 3.93 14.91 2.18
C TYR A 327 3.89 14.77 0.66
N ASP A 328 3.84 15.91 -0.02
CA ASP A 328 3.92 16.02 -1.48
C ASP A 328 5.35 16.35 -1.89
N GLY A 329 6.19 15.32 -1.99
CA GLY A 329 7.61 15.45 -2.33
C GLY A 329 8.39 14.15 -2.23
N THR A 330 9.73 14.24 -2.41
CA THR A 330 10.62 13.09 -2.24
C THR A 330 11.27 13.05 -0.85
N PRO A 331 11.50 11.87 -0.27
CA PRO A 331 11.98 11.75 1.11
C PRO A 331 13.43 12.24 1.33
N ASP A 332 14.17 12.49 0.25
CA ASP A 332 15.58 12.84 0.22
C ASP A 332 15.86 14.19 -0.48
N PHE A 333 14.85 15.03 -0.67
CA PHE A 333 15.02 16.36 -1.30
C PHE A 333 14.46 17.47 -0.38
N PRO A 334 15.16 18.61 -0.20
CA PRO A 334 16.40 19.04 -0.89
C PRO A 334 17.65 18.30 -0.43
N ASP A 335 17.60 17.58 0.68
CA ASP A 335 18.72 16.79 1.20
C ASP A 335 18.21 15.55 1.96
N ALA A 336 19.14 14.67 2.34
CA ALA A 336 18.84 13.39 2.97
C ALA A 336 18.20 13.50 4.38
N SER A 337 18.13 14.69 4.97
CA SER A 337 17.47 14.92 6.26
C SER A 337 15.97 15.21 6.13
N ARG A 338 15.45 15.35 4.91
CA ARG A 338 14.08 15.81 4.65
C ARG A 338 13.02 15.00 5.39
N MET A 339 13.03 13.69 5.26
CA MET A 339 12.06 12.81 5.94
C MET A 339 12.11 12.98 7.45
N TRP A 340 13.29 13.06 8.00
CA TRP A 340 13.52 13.22 9.44
C TRP A 340 13.12 14.61 9.96
N SER A 341 13.26 15.63 9.11
CA SER A 341 12.77 16.98 9.39
C SER A 341 11.25 17.05 9.45
N LEU A 342 10.53 16.26 8.66
CA LEU A 342 9.07 16.11 8.79
C LEU A 342 8.68 15.47 10.12
N VAL A 343 9.42 14.42 10.54
CA VAL A 343 9.20 13.77 11.83
C VAL A 343 9.37 14.75 12.99
N GLU A 344 10.47 15.48 12.99
CA GLU A 344 10.78 16.50 14.01
C GLU A 344 9.72 17.62 14.05
N ARG A 345 9.43 18.22 12.88
CA ARG A 345 8.53 19.38 12.74
C ARG A 345 7.11 19.06 13.17
N HIS A 346 6.60 17.93 12.73
CA HIS A 346 5.20 17.55 12.95
C HIS A 346 5.02 16.61 14.13
N ARG A 347 6.07 16.34 14.90
CA ARG A 347 6.03 15.46 16.08
C ARG A 347 5.40 14.10 15.76
N VAL A 348 5.79 13.51 14.60
CA VAL A 348 5.25 12.25 14.11
C VAL A 348 5.48 11.14 15.14
N THR A 349 4.40 10.42 15.47
CA THR A 349 4.44 9.26 16.39
C THR A 349 4.54 7.94 15.64
N HIS A 350 3.96 7.87 14.44
CA HIS A 350 3.90 6.68 13.59
C HIS A 350 4.46 7.01 12.21
N LEU A 351 5.59 6.40 11.84
CA LEU A 351 6.24 6.64 10.56
C LEU A 351 6.20 5.37 9.70
N GLY A 352 5.50 5.42 8.57
CA GLY A 352 5.46 4.35 7.57
C GLY A 352 6.29 4.67 6.33
N ILE A 353 7.17 3.74 5.94
CA ILE A 353 8.04 3.89 4.77
C ILE A 353 8.41 2.51 4.19
N SER A 354 8.64 2.44 2.87
CA SER A 354 9.00 1.19 2.22
C SER A 354 10.47 0.80 2.45
N PRO A 355 10.82 -0.50 2.44
CA PRO A 355 12.20 -0.96 2.53
C PRO A 355 13.12 -0.35 1.47
N THR A 356 12.65 -0.17 0.23
CA THR A 356 13.43 0.46 -0.85
C THR A 356 13.73 1.92 -0.56
N ALA A 357 12.78 2.68 -0.02
CA ALA A 357 13.05 4.07 0.36
C ALA A 357 14.12 4.14 1.48
N ILE A 358 14.07 3.22 2.45
CA ILE A 358 15.12 3.11 3.48
C ILE A 358 16.47 2.77 2.86
N ARG A 359 16.55 1.80 1.94
CA ARG A 359 17.81 1.52 1.21
C ARG A 359 18.35 2.74 0.47
N GLY A 360 17.47 3.57 -0.09
CA GLY A 360 17.84 4.84 -0.70
C GLY A 360 18.46 5.82 0.30
N LEU A 361 17.79 6.03 1.43
CA LEU A 361 18.23 6.96 2.48
C LEU A 361 19.52 6.51 3.19
N MET A 362 19.73 5.19 3.35
CA MET A 362 20.97 4.63 3.90
C MET A 362 22.23 5.05 3.14
N ARG A 363 22.13 5.34 1.83
CA ARG A 363 23.28 5.75 1.01
C ARG A 363 23.90 7.06 1.48
N SER A 364 23.12 7.91 2.14
CA SER A 364 23.58 9.18 2.71
C SER A 364 24.16 9.05 4.12
N GLY A 365 24.31 7.81 4.62
CA GLY A 365 24.83 7.53 5.97
C GLY A 365 23.78 7.70 7.06
N GLU A 366 24.24 7.75 8.31
CA GLU A 366 23.39 7.77 9.51
C GLU A 366 23.14 9.19 10.02
N ASP A 367 24.07 10.12 9.78
CA ASP A 367 24.05 11.47 10.32
C ASP A 367 22.79 12.26 9.99
N PRO A 368 22.25 12.20 8.74
CA PRO A 368 21.02 12.94 8.41
C PRO A 368 19.84 12.57 9.30
N ALA A 369 19.71 11.28 9.67
CA ALA A 369 18.67 10.81 10.57
C ALA A 369 18.97 11.20 12.02
N ARG A 370 20.20 10.99 12.47
CA ARG A 370 20.62 11.25 13.86
C ARG A 370 20.61 12.74 14.24
N ALA A 371 20.79 13.63 13.27
CA ALA A 371 20.79 15.07 13.48
C ALA A 371 19.41 15.68 13.82
N LYS A 372 18.32 14.90 13.67
CA LYS A 372 16.95 15.37 13.88
C LYS A 372 16.32 14.77 15.13
N ASP A 373 15.42 15.53 15.79
CA ASP A 373 14.66 15.02 16.92
C ASP A 373 13.61 13.99 16.47
N ARG A 374 13.75 12.76 16.93
CA ARG A 374 12.85 11.62 16.66
C ARG A 374 12.21 11.08 17.94
N SER A 375 12.34 11.83 19.04
CA SER A 375 11.82 11.42 20.35
C SER A 375 10.31 11.18 20.37
N SER A 376 9.58 11.81 19.44
CA SER A 376 8.13 11.61 19.25
C SER A 376 7.77 10.25 18.65
N LEU A 377 8.69 9.62 17.91
CA LEU A 377 8.39 8.32 17.27
C LEU A 377 8.07 7.25 18.33
N PHE A 378 6.99 6.55 18.10
CA PHE A 378 6.53 5.44 18.91
C PHE A 378 6.55 4.13 18.11
N VAL A 379 6.09 4.17 16.85
CA VAL A 379 6.02 3.01 15.95
C VAL A 379 6.64 3.37 14.60
N LEU A 380 7.42 2.45 14.07
CA LEU A 380 7.87 2.42 12.68
C LEU A 380 7.03 1.41 11.91
N GLY A 381 6.55 1.79 10.74
CA GLY A 381 5.78 0.93 9.85
C GLY A 381 6.49 0.66 8.53
N SER A 382 6.24 -0.49 7.93
CA SER A 382 6.76 -0.78 6.60
C SER A 382 5.92 -1.80 5.85
N THR A 383 5.78 -1.59 4.55
CA THR A 383 5.08 -2.51 3.63
C THR A 383 5.59 -2.35 2.19
N GLY A 384 5.10 -3.22 1.31
CA GLY A 384 5.28 -3.15 -0.15
C GLY A 384 6.28 -4.13 -0.73
N GLU A 385 7.24 -4.59 0.06
CA GLU A 385 8.24 -5.58 -0.35
C GLU A 385 8.90 -6.24 0.88
N PRO A 386 9.53 -7.42 0.71
CA PRO A 386 10.28 -8.06 1.79
C PRO A 386 11.47 -7.23 2.26
N TRP A 387 11.77 -7.29 3.54
CA TRP A 387 12.95 -6.71 4.14
C TRP A 387 14.20 -7.57 3.95
N ASN A 388 15.33 -6.90 3.68
CA ASN A 388 16.65 -7.45 3.94
C ASN A 388 17.07 -7.12 5.38
N PRO A 389 17.87 -7.95 6.06
CA PRO A 389 18.26 -7.68 7.45
C PRO A 389 19.00 -6.34 7.65
N ASP A 390 19.97 -6.00 6.81
CA ASP A 390 20.78 -4.79 6.98
C ASP A 390 19.96 -3.49 6.97
N PRO A 391 19.10 -3.19 5.97
CA PRO A 391 18.25 -2.00 5.99
C PRO A 391 17.21 -2.05 7.12
N TRP A 392 16.72 -3.24 7.54
CA TRP A 392 15.86 -3.37 8.70
C TRP A 392 16.58 -2.92 9.97
N TRP A 393 17.81 -3.41 10.22
CA TRP A 393 18.64 -3.02 11.37
C TRP A 393 19.02 -1.54 11.32
N TRP A 394 19.32 -0.99 10.14
CA TRP A 394 19.61 0.42 9.98
C TRP A 394 18.40 1.27 10.39
N TYR A 395 17.19 0.93 9.91
CA TYR A 395 15.95 1.62 10.24
C TYR A 395 15.65 1.54 11.74
N PHE A 396 15.78 0.35 12.32
CA PHE A 396 15.57 0.12 13.74
C PHE A 396 16.52 0.94 14.62
N ARG A 397 17.83 0.94 14.31
CA ARG A 397 18.86 1.58 15.14
C ARG A 397 18.93 3.09 14.94
N ASN A 398 18.93 3.56 13.69
CA ASN A 398 19.20 4.96 13.36
C ASN A 398 17.96 5.83 13.31
N VAL A 399 16.80 5.27 13.03
CA VAL A 399 15.52 6.01 13.03
C VAL A 399 14.73 5.71 14.31
N GLY A 400 14.55 4.45 14.62
CA GLY A 400 13.82 3.99 15.80
C GLY A 400 14.60 4.02 17.11
N GLU A 401 15.90 4.39 17.08
CA GLU A 401 16.80 4.49 18.25
C GLU A 401 16.81 3.20 19.09
N SER A 402 16.64 2.05 18.45
CA SER A 402 16.51 0.72 19.05
C SER A 402 15.36 0.60 20.07
N ARG A 403 14.44 1.56 20.13
CA ARG A 403 13.28 1.58 21.05
C ARG A 403 11.94 1.41 20.36
N CYS A 404 11.80 1.88 19.10
CA CYS A 404 10.55 1.78 18.35
C CYS A 404 10.44 0.44 17.63
N PRO A 405 9.33 -0.31 17.77
CA PRO A 405 9.10 -1.51 16.97
C PRO A 405 8.95 -1.17 15.50
N ILE A 406 9.42 -2.06 14.62
CA ILE A 406 9.08 -2.02 13.20
C ILE A 406 7.90 -2.96 12.98
N ILE A 407 6.73 -2.40 12.76
CA ILE A 407 5.55 -3.15 12.34
C ILE A 407 5.71 -3.46 10.85
N ASN A 408 6.28 -4.63 10.57
CA ASN A 408 6.32 -5.19 9.23
C ASN A 408 4.91 -5.65 8.86
N TYR A 409 4.43 -5.31 7.66
CA TYR A 409 3.03 -5.39 7.29
C TYR A 409 2.92 -5.82 5.83
N SER A 410 2.33 -6.98 5.57
CA SER A 410 2.16 -7.53 4.24
C SER A 410 0.72 -7.86 3.95
N GLY A 411 0.27 -7.45 2.77
CA GLY A 411 -1.08 -7.70 2.27
C GLY A 411 -1.23 -7.19 0.85
N GLY A 412 -2.39 -6.66 0.51
CA GLY A 412 -2.64 -6.21 -0.86
C GLY A 412 -3.85 -5.29 -0.99
N THR A 413 -3.93 -4.68 -2.15
CA THR A 413 -5.03 -3.78 -2.51
C THR A 413 -6.37 -4.49 -2.38
N GLU A 414 -6.48 -5.71 -2.89
CA GLU A 414 -7.70 -6.51 -2.88
C GLU A 414 -8.06 -7.06 -1.49
N VAL A 415 -7.09 -7.02 -0.57
CA VAL A 415 -7.25 -7.42 0.84
C VAL A 415 -7.69 -6.24 1.72
N SER A 416 -7.49 -5.00 1.26
CA SER A 416 -7.74 -3.75 1.99
C SER A 416 -6.80 -3.52 3.18
N GLY A 417 -5.73 -4.27 3.27
CA GLY A 417 -4.85 -4.19 4.44
C GLY A 417 -3.90 -5.36 4.55
N GLY A 418 -3.52 -5.70 5.79
CA GLY A 418 -2.60 -6.77 6.11
C GLY A 418 -3.22 -8.14 6.15
N ILE A 419 -2.49 -9.10 5.59
CA ILE A 419 -2.65 -10.53 5.84
C ILE A 419 -1.75 -10.91 7.01
N LEU A 420 -0.47 -10.51 6.91
CA LEU A 420 0.55 -10.72 7.93
C LEU A 420 0.99 -9.39 8.54
N GLY A 421 1.31 -9.39 9.82
CA GLY A 421 1.77 -8.20 10.51
C GLY A 421 2.61 -8.48 11.74
N CYS A 422 3.07 -7.38 12.35
CA CYS A 422 3.58 -7.34 13.71
C CYS A 422 2.61 -6.55 14.59
N THR A 423 2.81 -6.56 15.90
CA THR A 423 2.06 -5.75 16.85
C THR A 423 2.98 -5.15 17.91
N THR A 424 2.51 -4.14 18.60
CA THR A 424 3.23 -3.54 19.74
C THR A 424 3.14 -4.39 21.02
N TRP A 425 2.44 -5.53 20.98
CA TRP A 425 2.22 -6.40 22.13
C TRP A 425 3.12 -7.65 22.16
N THR A 426 3.82 -7.95 21.08
CA THR A 426 4.60 -9.19 20.93
C THR A 426 6.03 -8.91 20.52
N PRO A 427 7.00 -9.79 20.88
CA PRO A 427 8.38 -9.67 20.40
C PRO A 427 8.47 -9.73 18.87
N ILE A 428 9.47 -9.04 18.30
CA ILE A 428 9.68 -8.93 16.84
C ILE A 428 11.09 -9.40 16.48
N GLN A 429 11.20 -10.27 15.49
CA GLN A 429 12.46 -10.66 14.85
C GLN A 429 12.74 -9.77 13.62
N PRO A 430 14.01 -9.57 13.25
CA PRO A 430 14.36 -8.80 12.07
C PRO A 430 13.72 -9.37 10.80
N SER A 431 13.14 -8.51 9.98
CA SER A 431 12.55 -8.85 8.68
C SER A 431 11.34 -9.80 8.72
N SER A 432 10.91 -10.24 9.92
CA SER A 432 9.80 -11.18 10.08
C SER A 432 8.44 -10.50 10.25
N PHE A 433 7.41 -11.33 10.20
CA PHE A 433 6.08 -11.07 10.75
C PHE A 433 5.87 -11.99 11.94
N ILE A 434 5.07 -11.56 12.91
CA ILE A 434 4.71 -12.43 14.05
C ILE A 434 3.62 -13.44 13.67
N GLY A 435 2.91 -13.19 12.56
CA GLY A 435 1.86 -14.06 12.04
C GLY A 435 0.76 -13.28 11.33
N PRO A 436 -0.41 -13.91 11.17
CA PRO A 436 -1.59 -13.26 10.61
C PRO A 436 -2.04 -12.05 11.44
N CYS A 437 -2.50 -10.99 10.77
CA CYS A 437 -3.19 -9.91 11.44
C CYS A 437 -4.47 -10.46 12.11
N PRO A 438 -4.90 -9.93 13.27
CA PRO A 438 -6.14 -10.36 13.91
C PRO A 438 -7.33 -10.33 12.94
N GLY A 439 -8.12 -11.40 12.89
CA GLY A 439 -9.23 -11.59 11.97
C GLY A 439 -8.86 -12.16 10.59
N MET A 440 -7.59 -12.50 10.37
CA MET A 440 -7.10 -13.10 9.12
C MET A 440 -6.71 -14.55 9.35
N ASP A 441 -7.48 -15.51 8.79
CA ASP A 441 -7.18 -16.95 8.87
C ASP A 441 -6.21 -17.33 7.74
N ALA A 442 -4.95 -16.91 7.88
CA ALA A 442 -3.90 -17.16 6.90
C ALA A 442 -3.11 -18.43 7.22
N ASP A 443 -2.60 -19.09 6.17
CA ASP A 443 -1.72 -20.25 6.28
C ASP A 443 -0.70 -20.30 5.13
N VAL A 444 0.33 -21.14 5.28
CA VAL A 444 1.31 -21.46 4.24
C VAL A 444 1.07 -22.92 3.83
N VAL A 445 0.84 -23.14 2.52
CA VAL A 445 0.42 -24.45 2.01
C VAL A 445 1.25 -24.93 0.83
N ASP A 446 1.26 -26.24 0.62
CA ASP A 446 1.79 -26.86 -0.59
C ASP A 446 0.83 -26.71 -1.79
N GLU A 447 1.18 -27.29 -2.93
CA GLU A 447 0.36 -27.25 -4.14
C GLU A 447 -1.01 -27.95 -4.00
N ASN A 448 -1.17 -28.81 -3.00
CA ASN A 448 -2.39 -29.54 -2.70
C ASN A 448 -3.23 -28.85 -1.61
N GLY A 449 -2.81 -27.67 -1.13
CA GLY A 449 -3.48 -26.94 -0.06
C GLY A 449 -3.21 -27.47 1.36
N ARG A 450 -2.21 -28.35 1.54
CA ARG A 450 -1.81 -28.89 2.85
C ARG A 450 -0.84 -27.96 3.53
N PRO A 451 -1.00 -27.72 4.85
CA PRO A 451 -0.08 -26.86 5.60
C PRO A 451 1.36 -27.33 5.53
N VAL A 452 2.29 -26.38 5.32
CA VAL A 452 3.74 -26.62 5.39
C VAL A 452 4.37 -25.75 6.46
N ARG A 453 5.43 -26.30 7.11
CA ARG A 453 6.21 -25.63 8.15
C ARG A 453 7.71 -25.86 7.88
N GLY A 454 8.54 -24.86 8.19
CA GLY A 454 9.97 -24.91 7.92
C GLY A 454 10.35 -24.85 6.42
N ALA A 455 9.38 -24.88 5.51
CA ALA A 455 9.58 -24.82 4.07
C ALA A 455 8.74 -23.70 3.45
N VAL A 456 9.15 -23.26 2.25
CA VAL A 456 8.42 -22.25 1.47
C VAL A 456 7.16 -22.87 0.85
N GLY A 457 6.04 -22.18 0.97
CA GLY A 457 4.76 -22.54 0.38
C GLY A 457 3.95 -21.32 -0.03
N GLU A 458 2.76 -21.54 -0.56
CA GLU A 458 1.84 -20.50 -1.00
C GLU A 458 1.13 -19.86 0.19
N LEU A 459 1.11 -18.52 0.25
CA LEU A 459 0.32 -17.79 1.23
C LEU A 459 -1.17 -17.84 0.84
N VAL A 460 -1.99 -18.34 1.73
CA VAL A 460 -3.43 -18.48 1.53
C VAL A 460 -4.22 -17.87 2.68
N ILE A 461 -5.50 -17.55 2.43
CA ILE A 461 -6.46 -17.13 3.47
C ILE A 461 -7.67 -18.06 3.36
N ARG A 462 -8.04 -18.69 4.49
CA ARG A 462 -9.06 -19.75 4.53
C ARG A 462 -10.47 -19.25 4.83
N LYS A 463 -10.59 -18.07 5.45
CA LYS A 463 -11.87 -17.48 5.85
C LYS A 463 -12.02 -16.06 5.34
N PRO A 464 -13.25 -15.59 5.10
CA PRO A 464 -13.49 -14.24 4.60
C PRO A 464 -13.20 -13.19 5.69
N TRP A 465 -12.96 -11.94 5.26
CA TRP A 465 -12.76 -10.77 6.12
C TRP A 465 -13.50 -9.55 5.52
N PRO A 466 -13.88 -8.53 6.31
CA PRO A 466 -14.68 -7.40 5.81
C PRO A 466 -14.01 -6.63 4.68
N GLY A 467 -12.69 -6.49 4.73
CA GLY A 467 -11.88 -5.78 3.72
C GLY A 467 -11.67 -6.54 2.42
N MET A 468 -12.12 -7.78 2.28
CA MET A 468 -12.03 -8.53 1.02
C MET A 468 -12.72 -7.76 -0.10
N THR A 469 -12.03 -7.58 -1.24
CA THR A 469 -12.65 -6.94 -2.41
C THR A 469 -13.95 -7.65 -2.81
N ARG A 470 -14.93 -6.90 -3.26
CA ARG A 470 -16.19 -7.48 -3.78
C ARG A 470 -16.07 -7.93 -5.24
N GLY A 471 -14.84 -8.08 -5.72
CA GLY A 471 -14.52 -8.47 -7.09
C GLY A 471 -13.88 -7.34 -7.89
N PHE A 472 -13.74 -7.55 -9.19
CA PHE A 472 -13.26 -6.50 -10.09
C PHE A 472 -14.41 -5.72 -10.71
N TRP A 473 -14.20 -4.42 -10.89
CA TRP A 473 -15.20 -3.53 -11.51
C TRP A 473 -15.61 -4.04 -12.89
N GLY A 474 -16.92 -4.14 -13.12
CA GLY A 474 -17.46 -4.67 -14.37
C GLY A 474 -17.28 -6.16 -14.61
N ASP A 475 -16.70 -6.90 -13.66
CA ASP A 475 -16.53 -8.34 -13.76
C ASP A 475 -17.77 -9.12 -13.33
N ARG A 476 -17.89 -10.35 -13.80
CA ARG A 476 -18.98 -11.25 -13.40
C ARG A 476 -18.69 -11.83 -12.02
N GLN A 477 -19.68 -11.81 -11.14
CA GLN A 477 -19.62 -12.48 -9.84
C GLN A 477 -19.98 -13.97 -9.97
N THR A 478 -19.23 -14.68 -10.81
CA THR A 478 -19.43 -16.10 -11.15
C THR A 478 -18.07 -16.80 -11.24
N LYS A 479 -18.05 -18.14 -11.24
CA LYS A 479 -16.81 -18.92 -11.30
C LYS A 479 -16.01 -18.76 -12.60
N ASP A 480 -16.59 -18.22 -13.65
CA ASP A 480 -15.94 -17.83 -14.90
C ASP A 480 -15.53 -16.35 -14.95
N GLY A 481 -15.66 -15.62 -13.85
CA GLY A 481 -15.18 -14.24 -13.71
C GLY A 481 -13.69 -14.16 -13.40
N ARG A 482 -13.03 -13.09 -13.86
CA ARG A 482 -11.58 -12.84 -13.64
C ARG A 482 -11.18 -12.82 -12.18
N TYR A 483 -12.05 -12.30 -11.30
CA TYR A 483 -11.83 -12.27 -9.85
C TYR A 483 -11.72 -13.69 -9.30
N PHE A 484 -12.65 -14.57 -9.66
CA PHE A 484 -12.63 -15.96 -9.23
C PHE A 484 -11.40 -16.69 -9.78
N GLU A 485 -11.12 -16.55 -11.08
CA GLU A 485 -9.93 -17.14 -11.72
C GLU A 485 -8.63 -16.71 -11.04
N THR A 486 -8.54 -15.43 -10.60
CA THR A 486 -7.32 -14.89 -10.02
C THR A 486 -7.01 -15.45 -8.63
N TYR A 487 -8.02 -15.58 -7.77
CA TYR A 487 -7.80 -15.84 -6.34
C TYR A 487 -8.40 -17.15 -5.82
N TRP A 488 -9.38 -17.74 -6.50
CA TRP A 488 -10.20 -18.82 -5.97
C TRP A 488 -10.17 -20.12 -6.81
N ALA A 489 -9.75 -20.05 -8.07
CA ALA A 489 -9.82 -21.20 -8.97
C ALA A 489 -8.79 -22.29 -8.65
N ARG A 490 -7.69 -21.94 -7.98
CA ARG A 490 -6.58 -22.85 -7.70
C ARG A 490 -6.86 -23.81 -6.55
N LEU A 491 -7.48 -23.31 -5.48
CA LEU A 491 -7.85 -24.09 -4.30
C LEU A 491 -9.31 -23.79 -3.95
N THR A 492 -10.11 -24.84 -3.73
CA THR A 492 -11.55 -24.67 -3.45
C THR A 492 -11.77 -23.91 -2.14
N ASP A 493 -12.54 -22.83 -2.19
CA ASP A 493 -12.92 -21.99 -1.06
C ASP A 493 -11.75 -21.42 -0.25
N VAL A 494 -10.57 -21.28 -0.89
CA VAL A 494 -9.36 -20.72 -0.29
C VAL A 494 -8.83 -19.61 -1.18
N TRP A 495 -8.62 -18.42 -0.61
CA TRP A 495 -7.97 -17.31 -1.28
C TRP A 495 -6.48 -17.59 -1.46
N VAL A 496 -6.02 -17.64 -2.69
CA VAL A 496 -4.58 -17.76 -3.02
C VAL A 496 -4.04 -16.37 -3.32
N HIS A 497 -3.16 -15.87 -2.43
CA HIS A 497 -2.71 -14.47 -2.53
C HIS A 497 -1.68 -14.22 -3.63
N GLY A 498 -0.91 -15.24 -3.97
CA GLY A 498 0.13 -15.14 -4.98
C GLY A 498 1.47 -14.69 -4.40
N ASP A 499 1.71 -14.93 -3.10
CA ASP A 499 2.98 -14.72 -2.42
C ASP A 499 3.53 -16.06 -1.90
N TRP A 500 4.85 -16.25 -2.03
CA TRP A 500 5.55 -17.28 -1.30
C TRP A 500 5.80 -16.82 0.13
N ALA A 501 5.52 -17.70 1.08
CA ALA A 501 5.75 -17.47 2.49
C ALA A 501 6.38 -18.69 3.15
N ARG A 502 7.02 -18.48 4.28
CA ARG A 502 7.59 -19.52 5.13
C ARG A 502 7.31 -19.22 6.60
N ILE A 503 7.01 -20.27 7.35
CA ILE A 503 6.93 -20.23 8.81
C ILE A 503 8.12 -21.00 9.35
N ASP A 504 8.97 -20.37 10.18
CA ASP A 504 10.12 -21.02 10.77
C ASP A 504 9.75 -21.86 12.01
N ASP A 505 10.73 -22.54 12.58
CA ASP A 505 10.53 -23.42 13.75
C ASP A 505 10.19 -22.65 15.04
N GLU A 506 10.46 -21.33 15.08
CA GLU A 506 10.09 -20.44 16.18
C GLU A 506 8.69 -19.81 15.98
N GLY A 507 8.04 -20.06 14.83
CA GLY A 507 6.70 -19.58 14.49
C GLY A 507 6.65 -18.21 13.82
N TYR A 508 7.80 -17.61 13.49
CA TYR A 508 7.84 -16.35 12.72
C TYR A 508 7.61 -16.60 11.24
N TRP A 509 6.93 -15.63 10.61
CA TRP A 509 6.58 -15.69 9.19
C TRP A 509 7.48 -14.80 8.37
N TYR A 510 7.75 -15.22 7.14
CA TYR A 510 8.55 -14.50 6.16
C TYR A 510 7.86 -14.53 4.80
N ILE A 511 7.86 -13.40 4.08
CA ILE A 511 7.47 -13.35 2.67
C ILE A 511 8.74 -13.50 1.84
N GLU A 512 8.74 -14.50 0.98
CA GLU A 512 9.91 -14.87 0.14
C GLU A 512 9.77 -14.33 -1.31
N GLY A 513 8.69 -13.63 -1.61
CA GLY A 513 8.42 -12.99 -2.91
C GLY A 513 7.10 -13.41 -3.53
N ARG A 514 6.88 -13.00 -4.78
CA ARG A 514 5.67 -13.34 -5.54
C ARG A 514 5.73 -14.78 -6.06
N SER A 515 4.61 -15.50 -5.99
CA SER A 515 4.53 -16.88 -6.51
C SER A 515 4.43 -16.94 -8.04
N ASP A 516 3.95 -15.86 -8.66
CA ASP A 516 3.92 -15.69 -10.13
C ASP A 516 5.28 -15.28 -10.72
N ASP A 517 6.22 -14.77 -9.91
CA ASP A 517 7.61 -14.45 -10.30
C ASP A 517 8.60 -15.60 -10.00
N THR A 518 8.13 -16.77 -9.58
CA THR A 518 8.97 -17.90 -9.12
C THR A 518 9.97 -18.37 -10.17
N LEU A 519 11.20 -18.58 -9.73
CA LEU A 519 12.26 -19.21 -10.52
C LEU A 519 12.20 -20.75 -10.33
N LYS A 520 12.13 -21.49 -11.43
CA LYS A 520 12.09 -22.96 -11.42
C LYS A 520 13.44 -23.53 -11.86
N ILE A 521 14.35 -23.68 -10.89
CA ILE A 521 15.74 -24.05 -11.16
C ILE A 521 15.97 -25.51 -10.78
N ALA A 522 16.25 -26.37 -11.78
CA ALA A 522 16.56 -27.79 -11.56
C ALA A 522 15.53 -28.50 -10.63
N GLY A 523 14.24 -28.24 -10.83
CA GLY A 523 13.15 -28.83 -10.05
C GLY A 523 12.92 -28.16 -8.68
N LYS A 524 13.71 -27.17 -8.29
CA LYS A 524 13.49 -26.37 -7.08
C LYS A 524 12.79 -25.06 -7.43
N ARG A 525 11.90 -24.62 -6.55
CA ARG A 525 11.28 -23.31 -6.60
C ARG A 525 12.03 -22.38 -5.65
N VAL A 526 12.44 -21.20 -6.14
CA VAL A 526 13.11 -20.16 -5.34
C VAL A 526 12.49 -18.80 -5.65
N GLY A 527 12.25 -18.01 -4.63
CA GLY A 527 11.77 -16.64 -4.78
C GLY A 527 12.88 -15.73 -5.32
N PRO A 528 12.60 -14.83 -6.29
CA PRO A 528 13.58 -13.83 -6.71
C PRO A 528 14.15 -13.03 -5.54
N ALA A 529 13.31 -12.66 -4.57
CA ALA A 529 13.71 -11.89 -3.40
C ALA A 529 14.79 -12.60 -2.55
N GLU A 530 14.76 -13.93 -2.48
CA GLU A 530 15.75 -14.73 -1.77
C GLU A 530 17.13 -14.64 -2.45
N VAL A 531 17.14 -14.72 -3.78
CA VAL A 531 18.35 -14.56 -4.60
C VAL A 531 18.88 -13.12 -4.51
N GLU A 532 18.00 -12.14 -4.58
CA GLU A 532 18.33 -10.71 -4.46
C GLU A 532 18.90 -10.38 -3.09
N SER A 533 18.33 -10.94 -2.02
CA SER A 533 18.85 -10.78 -0.66
C SER A 533 20.26 -11.33 -0.51
N ALA A 534 20.51 -12.51 -1.10
CA ALA A 534 21.85 -13.10 -1.12
C ALA A 534 22.85 -12.25 -1.95
N ALA A 535 22.40 -11.64 -3.06
CA ALA A 535 23.22 -10.73 -3.84
C ALA A 535 23.56 -9.44 -3.09
N VAL A 536 22.58 -8.84 -2.41
CA VAL A 536 22.76 -7.58 -1.64
C VAL A 536 23.62 -7.80 -0.39
N ALA A 537 23.74 -9.01 0.12
CA ALA A 537 24.69 -9.37 1.18
C ALA A 537 26.17 -9.25 0.74
N HIS A 538 26.45 -9.10 -0.56
CA HIS A 538 27.79 -8.81 -1.05
C HIS A 538 28.14 -7.32 -0.85
N PRO A 539 29.31 -6.98 -0.26
CA PRO A 539 29.65 -5.59 0.11
C PRO A 539 29.61 -4.58 -1.04
N ALA A 540 29.87 -5.03 -2.26
CA ALA A 540 29.89 -4.17 -3.45
C ALA A 540 28.52 -3.96 -4.10
N VAL A 541 27.45 -4.63 -3.62
CA VAL A 541 26.11 -4.57 -4.21
C VAL A 541 25.24 -3.57 -3.47
N SER A 542 24.66 -2.63 -4.22
CA SER A 542 23.69 -1.66 -3.69
C SER A 542 22.25 -2.16 -3.83
N GLU A 543 21.92 -2.71 -5.01
CA GLU A 543 20.60 -3.23 -5.34
C GLU A 543 20.75 -4.43 -6.27
N ALA A 544 19.80 -5.34 -6.22
CA ALA A 544 19.75 -6.48 -7.10
C ALA A 544 18.32 -6.79 -7.56
N ALA A 545 18.19 -7.37 -8.75
CA ALA A 545 16.96 -7.97 -9.25
C ALA A 545 17.28 -9.32 -9.90
N ALA A 546 16.54 -10.37 -9.56
CA ALA A 546 16.72 -11.70 -10.12
C ALA A 546 15.56 -12.09 -11.03
N ILE A 547 15.88 -12.69 -12.17
CA ILE A 547 14.89 -13.27 -13.10
C ILE A 547 15.29 -14.68 -13.50
N GLY A 548 14.27 -15.49 -13.86
CA GLY A 548 14.46 -16.74 -14.57
C GLY A 548 14.46 -16.52 -16.07
N VAL A 549 15.42 -17.10 -16.76
CA VAL A 549 15.45 -17.15 -18.21
C VAL A 549 15.44 -18.59 -18.68
N PRO A 550 14.83 -18.90 -19.85
CA PRO A 550 14.83 -20.27 -20.37
C PRO A 550 16.23 -20.84 -20.50
N HIS A 551 16.44 -22.09 -20.08
CA HIS A 551 17.70 -22.80 -20.16
C HIS A 551 17.46 -24.26 -20.58
N GLU A 552 18.20 -24.73 -21.59
CA GLU A 552 17.98 -26.05 -22.23
C GLU A 552 18.03 -27.24 -21.27
N ILE A 553 18.91 -27.20 -20.26
CA ILE A 553 19.11 -28.33 -19.34
C ILE A 553 18.35 -28.13 -18.01
N LYS A 554 18.32 -26.89 -17.48
CA LYS A 554 17.79 -26.61 -16.14
C LYS A 554 16.32 -26.19 -16.14
N GLY A 555 15.70 -26.06 -17.33
CA GLY A 555 14.39 -25.44 -17.52
C GLY A 555 14.48 -23.93 -17.46
N GLU A 556 14.94 -23.37 -16.34
CA GLU A 556 15.31 -21.97 -16.19
C GLU A 556 16.71 -21.82 -15.55
N ALA A 557 17.39 -20.74 -15.89
CA ALA A 557 18.63 -20.29 -15.24
C ALA A 557 18.40 -18.93 -14.58
N ILE A 558 19.11 -18.67 -13.48
CA ILE A 558 19.04 -17.40 -12.76
C ILE A 558 19.97 -16.38 -13.43
N VAL A 559 19.43 -15.23 -13.77
CA VAL A 559 20.21 -14.03 -14.11
C VAL A 559 19.95 -12.96 -13.07
N VAL A 560 21.01 -12.41 -12.51
CA VAL A 560 20.93 -11.36 -11.48
C VAL A 560 21.45 -10.05 -12.06
N PHE A 561 20.63 -9.00 -11.99
CA PHE A 561 20.99 -7.63 -12.35
C PHE A 561 21.41 -6.89 -11.09
N VAL A 562 22.58 -6.28 -11.11
CA VAL A 562 23.21 -5.67 -9.94
C VAL A 562 23.51 -4.20 -10.22
N VAL A 563 23.09 -3.33 -9.30
CA VAL A 563 23.59 -1.95 -9.21
C VAL A 563 24.76 -1.94 -8.23
N PRO A 564 25.98 -1.64 -8.68
CA PRO A 564 27.14 -1.58 -7.78
C PRO A 564 27.02 -0.40 -6.79
N ARG A 565 27.65 -0.53 -5.63
CA ARG A 565 27.86 0.62 -4.72
C ARG A 565 28.87 1.61 -5.33
N PRO A 566 28.82 2.90 -4.96
CA PRO A 566 29.84 3.86 -5.34
C PRO A 566 31.26 3.33 -5.08
N LEU A 567 32.21 3.63 -5.98
CA LEU A 567 33.61 3.17 -5.95
C LEU A 567 33.84 1.70 -6.35
N HIS A 568 32.78 0.92 -6.64
CA HIS A 568 32.92 -0.42 -7.21
C HIS A 568 32.62 -0.41 -8.70
N HIS A 569 33.57 -0.87 -9.51
CA HIS A 569 33.42 -0.91 -10.96
C HIS A 569 32.94 -2.27 -11.44
N PRO A 570 32.07 -2.33 -12.47
CA PRO A 570 31.66 -3.56 -13.12
C PRO A 570 32.85 -4.32 -13.70
N THR A 571 33.17 -5.50 -13.17
CA THR A 571 34.21 -6.40 -13.67
C THR A 571 33.71 -7.84 -13.64
N ASP A 572 34.31 -8.70 -14.46
CA ASP A 572 34.01 -10.14 -14.45
C ASP A 572 34.38 -10.81 -13.13
N GLU A 573 35.38 -10.28 -12.43
CA GLU A 573 35.76 -10.72 -11.11
C GLU A 573 34.69 -10.42 -10.07
N LEU A 574 34.16 -9.20 -10.08
CA LEU A 574 33.06 -8.81 -9.21
C LEU A 574 31.80 -9.64 -9.52
N ALA A 575 31.49 -9.88 -10.80
CA ALA A 575 30.36 -10.73 -11.19
C ALA A 575 30.48 -12.13 -10.60
N ARG A 576 31.67 -12.74 -10.73
CA ARG A 576 31.95 -14.07 -10.14
C ARG A 576 31.84 -14.05 -8.60
N SER A 577 32.37 -13.04 -7.95
CA SER A 577 32.29 -12.88 -6.51
C SER A 577 30.86 -12.79 -5.99
N VAL A 578 29.99 -12.06 -6.70
CA VAL A 578 28.54 -12.00 -6.39
C VAL A 578 27.87 -13.36 -6.62
N GLN A 579 28.17 -14.06 -7.73
CA GLN A 579 27.65 -15.41 -7.98
C GLN A 579 28.06 -16.38 -6.87
N ASP A 580 29.31 -16.31 -6.43
CA ASP A 580 29.84 -17.17 -5.37
C ASP A 580 29.22 -16.85 -4.02
N LYS A 581 28.97 -15.57 -3.72
CA LYS A 581 28.25 -15.16 -2.50
C LYS A 581 26.83 -15.68 -2.47
N ILE A 582 26.11 -15.63 -3.59
CA ILE A 582 24.77 -16.23 -3.71
C ILE A 582 24.84 -17.75 -3.50
N ALA A 583 25.81 -18.41 -4.12
CA ALA A 583 26.01 -19.86 -3.96
C ALA A 583 26.43 -20.27 -2.55
N GLU A 584 27.19 -19.42 -1.85
CA GLU A 584 27.53 -19.62 -0.44
C GLU A 584 26.27 -19.61 0.46
N ILE A 585 25.37 -18.67 0.23
CA ILE A 585 24.15 -18.47 1.05
C ILE A 585 23.05 -19.47 0.69
N LEU A 586 22.77 -19.66 -0.61
CA LEU A 586 21.63 -20.45 -1.09
C LEU A 586 22.00 -21.87 -1.56
N GLY A 587 23.27 -22.17 -1.65
CA GLY A 587 23.78 -23.44 -2.15
C GLY A 587 24.12 -23.43 -3.65
N LYS A 588 25.07 -24.26 -4.05
CA LYS A 588 25.60 -24.38 -5.42
C LYS A 588 24.54 -24.56 -6.52
N PRO A 589 23.43 -25.30 -6.33
CA PRO A 589 22.40 -25.43 -7.36
C PRO A 589 21.72 -24.11 -7.74
N LEU A 590 21.73 -23.10 -6.84
CA LEU A 590 21.12 -21.79 -7.03
C LEU A 590 22.14 -20.70 -7.42
N ARG A 591 23.37 -21.10 -7.74
CA ARG A 591 24.37 -20.18 -8.27
C ARG A 591 23.85 -19.59 -9.60
N PRO A 592 23.76 -18.24 -9.71
CA PRO A 592 23.30 -17.62 -10.96
C PRO A 592 24.17 -18.01 -12.17
N GLU A 593 23.55 -18.14 -13.32
CA GLU A 593 24.27 -18.36 -14.58
C GLU A 593 25.03 -17.11 -14.99
N ALA A 594 24.43 -15.95 -14.74
CA ALA A 594 25.06 -14.67 -15.01
C ALA A 594 24.70 -13.61 -13.97
N VAL A 595 25.67 -12.73 -13.70
CA VAL A 595 25.46 -11.43 -13.07
C VAL A 595 25.66 -10.36 -14.14
N ARG A 596 24.73 -9.41 -14.24
CA ARG A 596 24.75 -8.28 -15.17
C ARG A 596 24.74 -6.99 -14.35
N PHE A 597 25.64 -6.09 -14.68
CA PHE A 597 25.67 -4.78 -14.02
C PHE A 597 24.81 -3.78 -14.80
N VAL A 598 24.07 -3.00 -14.06
CA VAL A 598 23.22 -1.91 -14.56
C VAL A 598 23.41 -0.66 -13.71
N THR A 599 23.18 0.49 -14.30
CA THR A 599 23.24 1.78 -13.58
C THR A 599 22.03 1.94 -12.66
N GLN A 600 20.89 1.39 -13.07
CA GLN A 600 19.64 1.42 -12.33
C GLN A 600 18.71 0.28 -12.76
N LEU A 601 17.84 -0.15 -11.84
CA LEU A 601 16.81 -1.13 -12.13
C LEU A 601 15.49 -0.45 -12.52
N PRO A 602 14.68 -1.00 -13.45
CA PRO A 602 13.33 -0.51 -13.70
C PRO A 602 12.48 -0.54 -12.45
N LYS A 603 11.95 0.61 -12.04
CA LYS A 603 11.20 0.80 -10.81
C LYS A 603 9.97 1.67 -11.01
N THR A 604 9.00 1.49 -10.15
CA THR A 604 7.94 2.47 -9.95
C THR A 604 8.47 3.67 -9.15
N ARG A 605 7.74 4.78 -9.13
CA ARG A 605 8.09 5.96 -8.31
C ARG A 605 8.17 5.66 -6.80
N ASN A 606 7.50 4.63 -6.33
CA ASN A 606 7.63 4.12 -4.96
C ASN A 606 8.74 3.07 -4.84
N ALA A 607 9.65 3.08 -5.80
CA ALA A 607 10.85 2.25 -5.86
C ALA A 607 10.61 0.72 -5.93
N LYS A 608 9.38 0.26 -6.22
CA LYS A 608 9.11 -1.17 -6.45
C LYS A 608 9.77 -1.62 -7.76
N ILE A 609 10.62 -2.64 -7.69
CA ILE A 609 11.30 -3.25 -8.85
C ILE A 609 10.28 -3.96 -9.75
N LEU A 610 10.34 -3.68 -11.05
CA LEU A 610 9.45 -4.25 -12.06
C LEU A 610 10.12 -5.45 -12.76
N ARG A 611 10.20 -6.61 -12.05
CA ARG A 611 10.91 -7.82 -12.57
C ARG A 611 10.36 -8.30 -13.91
N ARG A 612 9.04 -8.21 -14.12
CA ARG A 612 8.41 -8.53 -15.41
C ARG A 612 9.00 -7.69 -16.55
N VAL A 613 9.21 -6.39 -16.31
CA VAL A 613 9.80 -5.47 -17.28
C VAL A 613 11.26 -5.84 -17.53
N ILE A 614 12.02 -6.13 -16.45
CA ILE A 614 13.42 -6.59 -16.55
C ILE A 614 13.50 -7.86 -17.42
N ARG A 615 12.69 -8.87 -17.09
CA ARG A 615 12.67 -10.14 -17.83
C ARG A 615 12.26 -9.94 -19.29
N GLY A 616 11.21 -9.15 -19.55
CA GLY A 616 10.75 -8.86 -20.90
C GLY A 616 11.79 -8.11 -21.72
N ALA A 617 12.40 -7.06 -21.18
CA ALA A 617 13.43 -6.27 -21.83
C ALA A 617 14.68 -7.10 -22.14
N TYR A 618 15.19 -7.85 -21.14
CA TYR A 618 16.35 -8.71 -21.30
C TYR A 618 16.13 -9.83 -22.33
N LEU A 619 14.93 -10.40 -22.41
CA LEU A 619 14.57 -11.41 -23.41
C LEU A 619 14.20 -10.80 -24.78
N GLY A 620 14.22 -9.47 -24.93
CA GLY A 620 13.95 -8.77 -26.19
C GLY A 620 12.49 -8.74 -26.61
N LYS A 621 11.54 -8.90 -25.65
CA LYS A 621 10.12 -8.77 -25.94
C LYS A 621 9.78 -7.33 -26.34
N GLN A 622 8.94 -7.18 -27.38
CA GLN A 622 8.46 -5.87 -27.81
C GLN A 622 7.38 -5.34 -26.83
N ASP A 623 6.43 -6.20 -26.46
CA ASP A 623 5.42 -5.87 -25.46
C ASP A 623 5.95 -6.22 -24.07
N LEU A 624 6.15 -5.18 -23.28
CA LEU A 624 6.55 -5.24 -21.86
C LEU A 624 5.35 -5.09 -20.91
N GLY A 625 4.12 -4.98 -21.46
CA GLY A 625 2.89 -4.73 -20.72
C GLY A 625 2.80 -3.30 -20.17
N ASP A 626 2.00 -3.09 -19.12
CA ASP A 626 1.80 -1.77 -18.53
C ASP A 626 3.10 -1.19 -17.93
N LEU A 627 3.62 -0.14 -18.57
CA LEU A 627 4.79 0.62 -18.14
C LEU A 627 4.42 1.96 -17.48
N SER A 628 3.13 2.22 -17.28
CA SER A 628 2.63 3.51 -16.81
C SER A 628 3.19 3.95 -15.45
N SER A 629 3.55 3.01 -14.60
CA SER A 629 4.13 3.27 -13.29
C SER A 629 5.67 3.34 -13.29
N LEU A 630 6.33 3.13 -14.44
CA LEU A 630 7.79 3.12 -14.56
C LEU A 630 8.35 4.54 -14.42
N GLU A 631 9.27 4.75 -13.47
CA GLU A 631 9.92 6.05 -13.23
C GLU A 631 11.09 6.31 -14.18
N ASN A 632 11.82 5.25 -14.55
CA ASN A 632 13.10 5.34 -15.27
C ASN A 632 13.12 4.54 -16.58
N PRO A 633 12.45 5.01 -17.65
CA PRO A 633 12.37 4.30 -18.94
C PRO A 633 13.71 3.94 -19.56
N ALA A 634 14.75 4.77 -19.37
CA ALA A 634 16.11 4.53 -19.88
C ALA A 634 16.72 3.20 -19.38
N ALA A 635 16.30 2.70 -18.23
CA ALA A 635 16.75 1.40 -17.73
C ALA A 635 16.31 0.23 -18.63
N ILE A 636 15.24 0.39 -19.41
CA ILE A 636 14.80 -0.63 -20.38
C ILE A 636 15.81 -0.78 -21.52
N ASP A 637 16.32 0.34 -22.04
CA ASP A 637 17.27 0.32 -23.15
C ASP A 637 18.62 -0.25 -22.70
N GLU A 638 19.04 0.07 -21.48
CA GLU A 638 20.22 -0.52 -20.86
C GLU A 638 20.09 -2.05 -20.76
N LEU A 639 18.96 -2.57 -20.27
CA LEU A 639 18.70 -4.00 -20.17
C LEU A 639 18.67 -4.72 -21.52
N ARG A 640 18.10 -4.09 -22.55
CA ARG A 640 18.06 -4.62 -23.91
C ARG A 640 19.43 -4.75 -24.55
N ALA A 641 20.36 -3.87 -24.18
CA ALA A 641 21.74 -3.86 -24.69
C ALA A 641 22.65 -4.92 -24.03
N LEU A 642 22.23 -5.51 -22.90
CA LEU A 642 23.04 -6.50 -22.19
C LEU A 642 23.15 -7.83 -22.95
N PRO A 643 24.32 -8.52 -22.88
CA PRO A 643 24.48 -9.84 -23.48
C PRO A 643 23.57 -10.86 -22.80
N ARG A 644 22.85 -11.60 -23.61
CA ARG A 644 22.00 -12.73 -23.14
C ARG A 644 22.86 -13.95 -22.80
N ILE A 645 22.36 -14.85 -21.98
CA ILE A 645 22.96 -16.17 -21.72
C ILE A 645 22.47 -17.17 -22.73
#